data_fdb13eb2c4aac08e0071b0278567d84d
#
_entry.id   fdb13eb2c4aac08e0071b0278567d84d
#
_cell.length_a   1.000
_cell.length_b   1.000
_cell.length_c   1.000
_cell.angle_alpha   90.00
_cell.angle_beta   90.00
_cell.angle_gamma   90.00
#
_symmetry.space_group_name_H-M   'P 1'
#
loop_
_entity.id
_entity.type
_entity.pdbx_description
1 polymer ?
#
loop_
_entity_poly.entity_id
_entity_poly.type
_entity_poly.pdbx_seq_one_letter_code
_entity_poly.pdbx_strand_id
1 'polypeptide(L)'
;MSAPNPGDVLPLWNPEIPGEEIQAGRLGIRIRPGSPAAEKVKALEAFGGAERLREMLEELKQIDGTYQVTKPEKPLEFIGQVSTTLLTGKLGRTPLGLALELTDWQDLDGEYEMEKNRLRLRYQELQLVKEWDGDLEGFTAIVLREKAKTEPILGSTLRFIEHLRDFREKLAEAAVRKYEATEQWIECPNCETEVPTSNGIHCPECNHDMRGGEYVRAVLHLVDEADGRIYRGIDSLTVRSAGFPEYRGMSLERIQGSNLWVSFRRYDPLPDEGIVLPTASVEMFEAQRSVIRQLQIGSPRSGALAAELADNGWLGSPPRVTLDGKKAHHLPDPNEEQSEAVARVMGMRPGQLYLIQGPPGTGKTTAIVESIRRILSRNPSASILLSSHSNDAVDTGQERLLGFSHVRQARIAEPGKVPRRIRPTLVEGDDLEPYNLVAGTCNRLAIDSRLRFKVFDWLILDEANKVRANEALALMPLAKRWVMIGDLNQLPPVMEEAASTFKVEQPLDEVVRDDSFYGWIWDKVPAGSRIMLPRQYRMREPIGRVVSDLFYDGKLIHEAPHPRMPLPWPFDRELVWVDTGAQDEYRDAQRSVANEFEVALCKDITSIIRRRVRKSKLAVIAMYNSQVNRLQSALKGIVPPDDIESVDAFEGRESDGVILSLVRSNDRAAIGFLNDPNRVNVAISRAKKLLVIVGDSKTVIGGAPELFGPLFEHAKEDGLVAGVGAVVTACQRVGIRSQVQRLSRPHRGGDRRGRRRRRRPLVEAGVNGDTGALPDSEGALEASAGEAGMNGSEPAFAPEPEAVSPPQSEE
;
A
#
# COMPACT_ATOMS: atom_id res chain seq x y z
N MET A 1 25.30 22.65 5.12
CA MET A 1 23.93 22.92 5.53
C MET A 1 23.94 23.91 6.63
N SER A 2 23.30 25.07 6.47
CA SER A 2 23.17 26.08 7.51
C SER A 2 22.32 25.53 8.65
N ALA A 3 22.73 25.77 9.88
CA ALA A 3 21.96 25.40 11.06
C ALA A 3 20.53 25.96 10.95
N PRO A 4 19.51 25.21 11.33
CA PRO A 4 18.12 25.70 11.31
C PRO A 4 18.01 26.95 12.21
N ASN A 5 17.21 27.91 11.79
CA ASN A 5 16.95 29.13 12.55
C ASN A 5 16.30 28.78 13.91
N PRO A 6 16.68 29.54 14.98
CA PRO A 6 16.06 29.37 16.29
C PRO A 6 14.53 29.52 16.33
N GLY A 7 13.91 30.05 15.27
CA GLY A 7 12.47 30.19 15.11
C GLY A 7 11.74 28.93 14.64
N ASP A 8 12.46 27.85 14.24
CA ASP A 8 11.86 26.64 13.70
C ASP A 8 11.52 25.58 14.78
N VAL A 9 11.46 25.99 16.04
CA VAL A 9 11.07 25.11 17.15
C VAL A 9 9.58 24.81 17.03
N LEU A 10 9.23 23.62 16.51
CA LEU A 10 7.86 23.13 16.60
C LEU A 10 7.49 22.96 18.07
N PRO A 11 6.29 23.38 18.47
CA PRO A 11 5.75 23.03 19.78
C PRO A 11 5.81 21.51 19.97
N LEU A 12 5.92 21.07 21.21
CA LEU A 12 5.92 19.63 21.58
C LEU A 12 4.64 18.90 21.11
N TRP A 13 3.61 19.64 20.74
CA TRP A 13 2.36 19.18 20.13
C TRP A 13 1.75 20.33 19.29
N ASN A 14 0.71 20.00 18.50
CA ASN A 14 -0.01 21.00 17.75
C ASN A 14 -1.00 21.76 18.66
N PRO A 15 -0.85 23.08 18.84
CA PRO A 15 -1.78 23.86 19.65
C PRO A 15 -3.20 23.94 19.08
N GLU A 16 -3.39 23.55 17.82
CA GLU A 16 -4.68 23.61 17.12
C GLU A 16 -5.56 22.37 17.33
N ILE A 17 -5.04 21.29 17.98
CA ILE A 17 -5.82 20.06 18.22
C ILE A 17 -6.29 20.02 19.68
N PRO A 18 -7.57 20.31 19.96
CA PRO A 18 -8.12 20.21 21.31
C PRO A 18 -8.15 18.76 21.79
N GLY A 19 -7.62 18.50 22.98
CA GLY A 19 -7.72 17.19 23.64
C GLY A 19 -6.62 16.19 23.30
N GLU A 20 -5.45 16.64 22.96
CA GLU A 20 -4.29 15.78 22.68
C GLU A 20 -3.85 15.00 23.91
N GLU A 21 -3.62 13.67 23.73
CA GLU A 21 -3.08 12.80 24.76
C GLU A 21 -1.62 12.46 24.47
N ILE A 22 -0.73 12.78 25.41
CA ILE A 22 0.69 12.43 25.33
C ILE A 22 0.98 11.26 26.27
N GLN A 23 1.54 10.19 25.70
CA GLN A 23 2.00 9.05 26.50
C GLN A 23 3.49 9.11 26.73
N ALA A 24 3.88 9.06 27.98
CA ALA A 24 5.25 8.99 28.42
C ALA A 24 5.55 7.63 29.08
N GLY A 25 6.61 6.90 28.65
CA GLY A 25 7.08 5.75 29.41
C GLY A 25 7.59 6.19 30.78
N ARG A 26 8.43 7.22 30.82
CA ARG A 26 8.89 7.86 32.04
C ARG A 26 8.53 9.33 32.02
N LEU A 27 7.95 9.83 33.12
CA LEU A 27 7.76 11.24 33.37
C LEU A 27 8.73 11.66 34.49
N GLY A 28 9.71 12.46 34.14
CA GLY A 28 10.59 13.09 35.15
C GLY A 28 9.90 14.30 35.74
N ILE A 29 9.89 14.41 37.05
CA ILE A 29 9.47 15.64 37.74
C ILE A 29 10.66 16.25 38.44
N ARG A 30 10.90 17.52 38.15
CA ARG A 30 11.88 18.36 38.83
C ARG A 30 11.17 19.51 39.51
N ILE A 31 11.59 19.83 40.70
CA ILE A 31 11.15 21.03 41.40
C ILE A 31 12.13 22.15 41.11
N ARG A 32 11.64 23.26 40.56
CA ARG A 32 12.50 24.40 40.22
C ARG A 32 13.13 25.01 41.47
N PRO A 33 14.47 25.11 41.55
CA PRO A 33 15.12 25.74 42.67
C PRO A 33 14.68 27.22 42.89
N GLY A 34 14.37 27.58 44.15
CA GLY A 34 13.89 28.92 44.46
C GLY A 34 12.46 29.24 44.02
N SER A 35 11.70 28.28 43.60
CA SER A 35 10.25 28.43 43.29
C SER A 35 9.41 28.25 44.53
N PRO A 36 8.14 28.71 44.51
CA PRO A 36 7.17 28.38 45.59
C PRO A 36 7.05 26.90 45.88
N ALA A 37 7.12 26.04 44.83
CA ALA A 37 7.15 24.59 44.96
C ALA A 37 8.36 24.13 45.81
N ALA A 38 9.54 24.68 45.61
CA ALA A 38 10.75 24.33 46.38
C ALA A 38 10.63 24.72 47.83
N GLU A 39 10.00 25.83 48.16
CA GLU A 39 9.72 26.28 49.52
C GLU A 39 8.70 25.36 50.20
N LYS A 40 7.62 25.00 49.45
CA LYS A 40 6.63 24.03 49.94
C LYS A 40 7.24 22.66 50.23
N VAL A 41 8.12 22.15 49.36
CA VAL A 41 8.83 20.88 49.61
C VAL A 41 9.67 20.98 50.86
N LYS A 42 10.44 22.06 51.06
CA LYS A 42 11.23 22.26 52.27
C LYS A 42 10.36 22.31 53.51
N ALA A 43 9.21 22.97 53.47
CA ALA A 43 8.25 23.02 54.57
C ALA A 43 7.64 21.64 54.84
N LEU A 44 7.46 20.80 53.83
CA LEU A 44 6.89 19.48 53.93
C LEU A 44 7.89 18.34 54.13
N GLU A 45 9.22 18.58 53.97
CA GLU A 45 10.29 17.59 54.23
C GLU A 45 10.21 17.05 55.66
N ALA A 46 9.79 17.86 56.57
CA ALA A 46 9.51 17.43 57.97
C ALA A 46 8.31 16.45 58.10
N PHE A 47 7.48 16.36 57.08
CA PHE A 47 6.24 15.54 57.02
C PHE A 47 6.19 14.57 55.83
N GLY A 48 7.29 14.28 55.15
CA GLY A 48 7.33 13.37 54.02
C GLY A 48 6.64 13.88 52.71
N GLY A 49 6.52 15.21 52.53
CA GLY A 49 5.69 15.83 51.52
C GLY A 49 6.11 15.60 50.07
N ALA A 50 7.41 15.43 49.76
CA ALA A 50 7.85 15.08 48.40
C ALA A 50 7.46 13.63 48.04
N GLU A 51 7.46 12.74 48.99
CA GLU A 51 7.02 11.35 48.87
C GLU A 51 5.51 11.29 48.60
N ARG A 52 4.72 12.08 49.30
CA ARG A 52 3.27 12.15 49.13
C ARG A 52 2.86 12.68 47.76
N LEU A 53 3.55 13.69 47.22
CA LEU A 53 3.36 14.16 45.86
C LEU A 53 3.71 13.07 44.84
N ARG A 54 4.80 12.33 45.10
CA ARG A 54 5.19 11.18 44.26
C ARG A 54 4.14 10.08 44.28
N GLU A 55 3.70 9.68 45.44
CA GLU A 55 2.66 8.65 45.58
C GLU A 55 1.37 9.02 44.88
N MET A 56 0.88 10.24 45.05
CA MET A 56 -0.30 10.75 44.35
C MET A 56 -0.15 10.74 42.83
N LEU A 57 1.01 11.12 42.31
CA LEU A 57 1.28 11.12 40.87
C LEU A 57 1.48 9.70 40.32
N GLU A 58 2.09 8.77 41.09
CA GLU A 58 2.23 7.37 40.72
C GLU A 58 0.88 6.63 40.75
N GLU A 59 -0.01 6.97 41.66
CA GLU A 59 -1.32 6.33 41.83
C GLU A 59 -2.24 6.62 40.61
N LEU A 60 -2.21 7.83 40.09
CA LEU A 60 -3.09 8.26 39.02
C LEU A 60 -2.50 8.01 37.60
N LYS A 61 -1.17 7.94 37.49
CA LYS A 61 -0.45 7.72 36.21
C LYS A 61 -0.91 8.58 35.04
N GLN A 62 -1.59 9.67 35.34
CA GLN A 62 -2.02 10.67 34.36
C GLN A 62 -2.12 12.06 34.99
N ILE A 63 -1.88 13.07 34.17
CA ILE A 63 -2.09 14.47 34.50
C ILE A 63 -2.94 15.08 33.39
N ASP A 64 -4.10 15.58 33.74
CA ASP A 64 -4.92 16.38 32.84
C ASP A 64 -4.53 17.86 33.00
N GLY A 65 -4.27 18.55 31.89
CA GLY A 65 -3.80 19.92 31.96
C GLY A 65 -4.14 20.77 30.75
N THR A 66 -3.79 22.03 30.86
CA THR A 66 -3.77 22.97 29.76
C THR A 66 -2.36 23.53 29.59
N TYR A 67 -2.08 24.04 28.41
CA TYR A 67 -0.77 24.62 28.12
C TYR A 67 -0.91 25.96 27.42
N GLN A 68 0.13 26.79 27.62
CA GLN A 68 0.24 28.09 26.95
C GLN A 68 1.60 28.19 26.28
N VAL A 69 1.60 28.44 24.97
CA VAL A 69 2.80 28.72 24.20
C VAL A 69 3.05 30.22 24.28
N THR A 70 4.02 30.62 25.11
CA THR A 70 4.37 32.05 25.25
C THR A 70 5.32 32.52 24.15
N LYS A 71 6.21 31.64 23.69
CA LYS A 71 7.11 31.88 22.51
C LYS A 71 7.59 30.54 22.00
N PRO A 72 7.86 30.37 20.68
CA PRO A 72 8.34 29.14 20.08
C PRO A 72 9.63 28.58 20.70
N GLU A 73 10.44 29.46 21.29
CA GLU A 73 11.76 29.12 21.85
C GLU A 73 11.74 28.77 23.34
N LYS A 74 10.59 28.90 24.01
CA LYS A 74 10.46 28.64 25.43
C LYS A 74 9.77 27.34 25.73
N PRO A 75 10.14 26.63 26.81
CA PRO A 75 9.38 25.51 27.35
C PRO A 75 7.93 25.92 27.57
N LEU A 76 7.03 24.98 27.34
CA LEU A 76 5.60 25.21 27.46
C LEU A 76 5.21 25.43 28.91
N GLU A 77 4.55 26.52 29.18
CA GLU A 77 3.89 26.72 30.43
C GLU A 77 2.71 25.76 30.55
N PHE A 78 2.69 24.99 31.61
CA PHE A 78 1.74 23.92 31.84
C PHE A 78 1.02 24.12 33.17
N ILE A 79 -0.28 24.01 33.14
CA ILE A 79 -1.14 23.94 34.30
C ILE A 79 -1.87 22.62 34.24
N GLY A 80 -1.58 21.72 35.18
CA GLY A 80 -2.16 20.38 35.23
C GLY A 80 -2.91 20.15 36.53
N GLN A 81 -3.98 19.38 36.44
CA GLN A 81 -4.73 18.94 37.62
C GLN A 81 -4.48 17.45 37.85
N VAL A 82 -4.20 17.15 39.11
CA VAL A 82 -4.06 15.80 39.62
C VAL A 82 -4.94 15.68 40.87
N SER A 83 -6.06 14.98 40.76
CA SER A 83 -7.08 14.97 41.80
C SER A 83 -7.51 16.41 42.18
N THR A 84 -7.37 16.82 43.41
CA THR A 84 -7.67 18.16 43.92
C THR A 84 -6.48 19.13 43.86
N THR A 85 -5.36 18.71 43.30
CA THR A 85 -4.12 19.52 43.29
C THR A 85 -3.86 20.10 41.91
N LEU A 86 -3.71 21.41 41.79
CA LEU A 86 -3.32 22.13 40.62
C LEU A 86 -1.79 22.26 40.58
N LEU A 87 -1.19 21.73 39.50
CA LEU A 87 0.24 21.79 39.25
C LEU A 87 0.54 22.90 38.23
N THR A 88 1.43 23.82 38.58
CA THR A 88 1.90 24.85 37.65
C THR A 88 3.38 24.62 37.38
N GLY A 89 3.76 24.64 36.12
CA GLY A 89 5.13 24.36 35.75
C GLY A 89 5.45 24.55 34.27
N LYS A 90 6.55 23.97 33.88
CA LYS A 90 7.01 23.96 32.50
C LYS A 90 7.18 22.52 32.06
N LEU A 91 6.53 22.16 30.97
CA LEU A 91 6.67 20.86 30.34
C LEU A 91 7.80 20.92 29.31
N GLY A 92 8.73 19.98 29.43
CA GLY A 92 9.88 19.87 28.56
C GLY A 92 10.31 18.43 28.39
N ARG A 93 11.44 18.24 27.74
CA ARG A 93 12.07 16.92 27.56
C ARG A 93 13.46 16.87 28.17
N THR A 94 13.84 15.67 28.56
CA THR A 94 15.21 15.34 28.91
C THR A 94 15.69 14.16 28.07
N PRO A 95 16.98 13.87 28.04
CA PRO A 95 17.49 12.63 27.42
C PRO A 95 16.84 11.35 27.95
N LEU A 96 16.23 11.41 29.14
CA LEU A 96 15.56 10.29 29.81
C LEU A 96 14.04 10.22 29.54
N GLY A 97 13.45 11.19 28.82
CA GLY A 97 12.03 11.23 28.52
C GLY A 97 11.37 12.58 28.74
N LEU A 98 10.05 12.59 28.89
CA LEU A 98 9.27 13.79 29.19
C LEU A 98 9.55 14.26 30.60
N ALA A 99 9.58 15.57 30.82
CA ALA A 99 9.82 16.13 32.13
C ALA A 99 8.94 17.34 32.42
N LEU A 100 8.45 17.40 33.65
CA LEU A 100 7.69 18.50 34.20
C LEU A 100 8.52 19.22 35.26
N GLU A 101 8.91 20.46 34.98
CA GLU A 101 9.54 21.34 35.97
C GLU A 101 8.45 22.06 36.73
N LEU A 102 8.16 21.63 37.96
CA LEU A 102 7.18 22.26 38.81
C LEU A 102 7.68 23.61 39.34
N THR A 103 6.84 24.62 39.15
CA THR A 103 7.06 25.95 39.73
C THR A 103 6.20 26.22 40.94
N ASP A 104 5.00 25.67 41.00
CA ASP A 104 4.08 25.73 42.12
C ASP A 104 3.08 24.57 42.09
N TRP A 105 2.41 24.33 43.19
CA TRP A 105 1.18 23.54 43.31
C TRP A 105 0.24 24.11 44.36
N GLN A 106 -1.06 23.95 44.13
CA GLN A 106 -2.11 24.42 45.05
C GLN A 106 -3.20 23.39 45.19
N ASP A 107 -3.69 23.20 46.40
CA ASP A 107 -4.89 22.39 46.61
C ASP A 107 -6.13 23.23 46.26
N LEU A 108 -7.03 22.63 45.49
CA LEU A 108 -8.26 23.27 45.03
C LEU A 108 -9.47 22.72 45.80
N ASP A 109 -10.38 23.60 46.13
CA ASP A 109 -11.67 23.22 46.74
C ASP A 109 -12.71 22.73 45.69
N GLY A 110 -12.30 22.42 44.48
CA GLY A 110 -13.13 21.97 43.36
C GLY A 110 -12.40 21.59 42.08
N GLU A 111 -13.17 21.24 41.04
CA GLU A 111 -12.60 20.99 39.71
C GLU A 111 -12.15 22.31 39.05
N TYR A 112 -10.97 22.29 38.48
CA TYR A 112 -10.45 23.38 37.65
C TYR A 112 -11.06 23.30 36.25
N GLU A 113 -11.70 24.36 35.80
CA GLU A 113 -12.26 24.45 34.47
C GLU A 113 -11.13 24.60 33.44
N MET A 114 -10.83 23.52 32.71
CA MET A 114 -9.76 23.50 31.73
C MET A 114 -10.18 24.22 30.45
N GLU A 115 -9.34 25.16 30.00
CA GLU A 115 -9.54 25.89 28.74
C GLU A 115 -9.36 25.02 27.50
N LYS A 116 -9.55 25.60 26.30
CA LYS A 116 -9.55 24.89 25.00
C LYS A 116 -8.31 24.05 24.69
N ASN A 117 -7.17 24.38 25.26
CA ASN A 117 -5.90 23.68 25.01
C ASN A 117 -5.68 22.52 25.99
N ARG A 118 -6.57 21.55 25.98
CA ARG A 118 -6.49 20.38 26.86
C ARG A 118 -5.34 19.46 26.45
N LEU A 119 -4.61 18.96 27.45
CA LEU A 119 -3.56 17.98 27.30
C LEU A 119 -3.74 16.91 28.39
N ARG A 120 -3.69 15.63 27.97
CA ARG A 120 -3.63 14.51 28.90
C ARG A 120 -2.26 13.85 28.85
N LEU A 121 -1.52 13.92 29.96
CA LEU A 121 -0.25 13.23 30.12
C LEU A 121 -0.48 11.89 30.80
N ARG A 122 -0.23 10.78 30.12
CA ARG A 122 -0.16 9.44 30.72
C ARG A 122 1.26 8.94 30.77
N TYR A 123 1.64 8.29 31.86
CA TYR A 123 2.99 7.76 32.03
C TYR A 123 2.95 6.40 32.74
N GLN A 124 3.97 5.59 32.49
CA GLN A 124 4.12 4.27 33.11
C GLN A 124 4.94 4.33 34.39
N GLU A 125 5.96 5.17 34.42
CA GLU A 125 6.90 5.31 35.52
C GLU A 125 7.15 6.79 35.80
N LEU A 126 7.12 7.17 37.10
CA LEU A 126 7.47 8.50 37.56
C LEU A 126 8.85 8.52 38.18
N GLN A 127 9.67 9.47 37.79
CA GLN A 127 11.00 9.64 38.40
C GLN A 127 11.16 11.06 38.91
N LEU A 128 11.43 11.21 40.23
CA LEU A 128 11.86 12.45 40.82
C LEU A 128 13.34 12.66 40.45
N VAL A 129 13.62 13.71 39.70
CA VAL A 129 14.96 14.05 39.25
C VAL A 129 15.50 15.16 40.16
N LYS A 130 16.49 14.85 40.97
CA LYS A 130 17.07 15.80 41.92
C LYS A 130 18.01 16.79 41.26
N GLU A 131 18.76 16.38 40.25
CA GLU A 131 19.69 17.22 39.50
C GLU A 131 19.49 16.97 37.98
N TRP A 132 19.44 18.05 37.25
CA TRP A 132 19.41 18.00 35.79
C TRP A 132 20.81 18.40 35.31
N ASP A 133 21.51 17.47 34.68
CA ASP A 133 22.74 17.80 33.97
C ASP A 133 22.38 18.52 32.67
N GLY A 134 22.01 19.77 32.79
CA GLY A 134 21.75 20.58 31.62
C GLY A 134 20.68 21.65 31.82
N ASP A 135 20.96 22.79 31.32
CA ASP A 135 20.07 23.93 31.22
C ASP A 135 18.90 23.59 30.27
N LEU A 136 17.69 24.06 30.58
CA LEU A 136 16.52 23.94 29.70
C LEU A 136 16.75 24.55 28.30
N GLU A 137 17.70 25.51 28.21
CA GLU A 137 18.17 26.06 26.92
C GLU A 137 19.01 25.03 26.13
N GLY A 138 19.88 24.28 26.81
CA GLY A 138 20.61 23.16 26.21
C GLY A 138 19.71 22.05 25.71
N PHE A 139 18.57 21.84 26.35
CA PHE A 139 17.56 20.85 25.94
C PHE A 139 16.90 21.21 24.61
N THR A 140 16.54 22.48 24.39
CA THR A 140 16.01 22.95 23.12
C THR A 140 17.00 22.65 21.98
N ALA A 141 18.31 22.86 22.24
CA ALA A 141 19.35 22.54 21.26
C ALA A 141 19.46 21.03 20.97
N ILE A 142 19.28 20.18 21.99
CA ILE A 142 19.26 18.71 21.81
C ILE A 142 18.04 18.27 20.97
N VAL A 143 16.84 18.75 21.29
CA VAL A 143 15.62 18.46 20.52
C VAL A 143 15.75 18.91 19.07
N LEU A 144 16.28 20.10 18.83
CA LEU A 144 16.54 20.62 17.49
C LEU A 144 17.55 19.76 16.73
N ARG A 145 18.59 19.27 17.40
CA ARG A 145 19.59 18.38 16.80
C ARG A 145 18.98 17.01 16.44
N GLU A 146 18.21 16.42 17.34
CA GLU A 146 17.52 15.15 17.09
C GLU A 146 16.48 15.31 15.98
N LYS A 147 15.69 16.39 16.00
CA LYS A 147 14.76 16.73 14.92
C LYS A 147 15.49 16.89 13.59
N ALA A 148 16.63 17.59 13.56
CA ALA A 148 17.40 17.76 12.33
C ALA A 148 17.91 16.43 11.75
N LYS A 149 18.22 15.45 12.59
CA LYS A 149 18.62 14.10 12.15
C LYS A 149 17.45 13.31 11.53
N THR A 150 16.25 13.44 12.07
CA THR A 150 15.07 12.72 11.60
C THR A 150 14.26 13.47 10.55
N GLU A 151 14.53 14.77 10.34
CA GLU A 151 13.79 15.62 9.41
C GLU A 151 13.74 15.08 7.97
N PRO A 152 14.82 14.47 7.41
CA PRO A 152 14.75 13.94 6.05
C PRO A 152 13.63 12.94 5.83
N ILE A 153 13.34 12.10 6.80
CA ILE A 153 12.27 11.10 6.68
C ILE A 153 10.97 11.52 7.37
N LEU A 154 11.03 11.99 8.62
CA LEU A 154 9.82 12.32 9.37
C LEU A 154 9.18 13.63 8.89
N GLY A 155 9.96 14.64 8.61
CA GLY A 155 9.49 15.89 8.02
C GLY A 155 8.91 15.70 6.62
N SER A 156 9.61 14.94 5.78
CA SER A 156 9.11 14.51 4.48
C SER A 156 7.77 13.79 4.60
N THR A 157 7.69 12.81 5.50
CA THR A 157 6.47 12.03 5.71
C THR A 157 5.31 12.91 6.15
N LEU A 158 5.54 13.90 7.02
CA LEU A 158 4.49 14.84 7.43
C LEU A 158 3.99 15.68 6.25
N ARG A 159 4.88 16.28 5.47
CA ARG A 159 4.49 17.06 4.27
C ARG A 159 3.71 16.21 3.30
N PHE A 160 4.10 14.96 3.10
CA PHE A 160 3.40 14.03 2.25
C PHE A 160 1.99 13.70 2.76
N ILE A 161 1.83 13.43 4.07
CA ILE A 161 0.52 13.19 4.69
C ILE A 161 -0.39 14.40 4.54
N GLU A 162 0.13 15.61 4.79
CA GLU A 162 -0.63 16.85 4.63
C GLU A 162 -1.08 17.06 3.19
N HIS A 163 -0.20 16.83 2.23
CA HIS A 163 -0.55 16.90 0.81
C HIS A 163 -1.63 15.88 0.42
N LEU A 164 -1.51 14.61 0.88
CA LEU A 164 -2.52 13.58 0.62
C LEU A 164 -3.88 13.97 1.20
N ARG A 165 -3.91 14.50 2.42
CA ARG A 165 -5.13 14.97 3.08
C ARG A 165 -5.79 16.08 2.27
N ASP A 166 -5.05 17.15 1.97
CA ASP A 166 -5.56 18.31 1.24
C ASP A 166 -6.05 17.94 -0.16
N PHE A 167 -5.37 17.02 -0.83
CA PHE A 167 -5.81 16.49 -2.12
C PHE A 167 -7.14 15.74 -2.00
N ARG A 168 -7.29 14.89 -0.98
CA ARG A 168 -8.52 14.13 -0.73
C ARG A 168 -9.70 15.04 -0.37
N GLU A 169 -9.48 16.09 0.42
CA GLU A 169 -10.50 17.10 0.74
C GLU A 169 -10.98 17.81 -0.53
N LYS A 170 -10.07 18.30 -1.34
CA LYS A 170 -10.39 18.94 -2.64
C LYS A 170 -11.11 17.98 -3.60
N LEU A 171 -10.67 16.73 -3.66
CA LEU A 171 -11.31 15.70 -4.49
C LEU A 171 -12.74 15.42 -4.00
N ALA A 172 -12.96 15.32 -2.70
CA ALA A 172 -14.29 15.12 -2.13
C ALA A 172 -15.25 16.27 -2.48
N GLU A 173 -14.79 17.52 -2.42
CA GLU A 173 -15.58 18.69 -2.82
C GLU A 173 -15.89 18.67 -4.33
N ALA A 174 -14.92 18.33 -5.18
CA ALA A 174 -15.07 18.30 -6.63
C ALA A 174 -15.90 17.11 -7.15
N ALA A 175 -15.96 16.02 -6.39
CA ALA A 175 -16.54 14.74 -6.81
C ALA A 175 -17.99 14.52 -6.33
N VAL A 176 -18.70 15.56 -5.95
CA VAL A 176 -20.14 15.46 -5.62
C VAL A 176 -20.95 15.21 -6.88
N ARG A 177 -21.68 14.08 -6.94
CA ARG A 177 -22.53 13.71 -8.09
C ARG A 177 -23.92 13.26 -7.61
N LYS A 178 -24.92 13.46 -8.49
CA LYS A 178 -26.24 12.85 -8.30
C LYS A 178 -26.19 11.38 -8.70
N TYR A 179 -26.95 10.56 -8.00
CA TYR A 179 -27.08 9.14 -8.31
C TYR A 179 -28.55 8.70 -8.28
N GLU A 180 -28.81 7.61 -8.97
CA GLU A 180 -30.02 6.77 -8.85
C GLU A 180 -29.59 5.37 -8.47
N ALA A 181 -30.21 4.77 -7.44
CA ALA A 181 -29.94 3.40 -7.05
C ALA A 181 -30.77 2.45 -7.94
N THR A 182 -30.07 1.67 -8.78
CA THR A 182 -30.75 0.80 -9.75
C THR A 182 -31.07 -0.58 -9.19
N GLU A 183 -30.20 -1.11 -8.33
CA GLU A 183 -30.33 -2.48 -7.77
C GLU A 183 -29.80 -2.48 -6.35
N GLN A 184 -30.53 -3.15 -5.44
CA GLN A 184 -30.07 -3.36 -4.06
C GLN A 184 -30.35 -4.81 -3.66
N TRP A 185 -29.34 -5.50 -3.12
CA TRP A 185 -29.45 -6.90 -2.72
C TRP A 185 -28.60 -7.23 -1.50
N ILE A 186 -28.92 -8.34 -0.86
CA ILE A 186 -28.18 -8.91 0.27
C ILE A 186 -27.71 -10.28 -0.14
N GLU A 187 -26.43 -10.58 0.06
CA GLU A 187 -25.93 -11.95 -0.07
C GLU A 187 -26.26 -12.75 1.19
N CYS A 188 -27.01 -13.83 1.04
CA CYS A 188 -27.37 -14.68 2.17
C CYS A 188 -26.13 -15.32 2.79
N PRO A 189 -25.86 -15.12 4.10
CA PRO A 189 -24.67 -15.66 4.74
C PRO A 189 -24.67 -17.18 4.85
N ASN A 190 -25.84 -17.83 4.69
CA ASN A 190 -25.99 -19.28 4.82
C ASN A 190 -25.83 -20.03 3.48
N CYS A 191 -26.35 -19.51 2.36
CA CYS A 191 -26.35 -20.19 1.06
C CYS A 191 -25.79 -19.36 -0.10
N GLU A 192 -25.28 -18.15 0.15
CA GLU A 192 -24.68 -17.22 -0.83
C GLU A 192 -25.64 -16.74 -1.95
N THR A 193 -26.91 -17.00 -1.82
CA THR A 193 -27.90 -16.51 -2.78
C THR A 193 -28.02 -14.99 -2.66
N GLU A 194 -27.93 -14.28 -3.78
CA GLU A 194 -28.23 -12.86 -3.86
C GLU A 194 -29.73 -12.63 -3.77
N VAL A 195 -30.16 -11.93 -2.72
CA VAL A 195 -31.57 -11.70 -2.44
C VAL A 195 -31.86 -10.21 -2.58
N PRO A 196 -32.69 -9.79 -3.54
CA PRO A 196 -33.11 -8.39 -3.64
C PRO A 196 -33.71 -7.89 -2.32
N THR A 197 -33.36 -6.68 -1.91
CA THR A 197 -33.87 -6.08 -0.64
C THR A 197 -35.40 -5.95 -0.64
N SER A 198 -36.02 -5.92 -1.81
CA SER A 198 -37.49 -5.92 -1.98
C SER A 198 -38.17 -7.25 -1.60
N ASN A 199 -37.44 -8.36 -1.54
CA ASN A 199 -38.01 -9.69 -1.28
C ASN A 199 -38.22 -10.02 0.21
N GLY A 200 -37.98 -9.06 1.10
CA GLY A 200 -38.18 -9.23 2.54
C GLY A 200 -36.92 -9.66 3.29
N ILE A 201 -37.12 -10.13 4.52
CA ILE A 201 -36.06 -10.38 5.51
C ILE A 201 -35.61 -11.85 5.58
N HIS A 202 -36.19 -12.72 4.79
CA HIS A 202 -35.82 -14.15 4.77
C HIS A 202 -35.30 -14.57 3.40
N CYS A 203 -34.20 -15.31 3.39
CA CYS A 203 -33.66 -15.89 2.16
C CYS A 203 -34.68 -16.88 1.53
N PRO A 204 -35.04 -16.73 0.25
CA PRO A 204 -35.98 -17.59 -0.40
C PRO A 204 -35.49 -19.03 -0.59
N GLU A 205 -34.17 -19.25 -0.62
CA GLU A 205 -33.56 -20.57 -0.83
C GLU A 205 -33.39 -21.37 0.46
N CYS A 206 -33.01 -20.74 1.57
CA CYS A 206 -32.68 -21.46 2.81
C CYS A 206 -33.45 -20.97 4.04
N ASN A 207 -34.33 -19.97 3.89
CA ASN A 207 -35.13 -19.37 4.95
C ASN A 207 -34.33 -18.73 6.10
N HIS A 208 -33.04 -18.40 5.86
CA HIS A 208 -32.23 -17.71 6.83
C HIS A 208 -32.78 -16.29 7.09
N ASP A 209 -32.85 -15.87 8.36
CA ASP A 209 -33.24 -14.52 8.74
C ASP A 209 -32.09 -13.54 8.51
N MET A 210 -32.23 -12.62 7.56
CA MET A 210 -31.23 -11.68 7.13
C MET A 210 -31.25 -10.35 7.91
N ARG A 211 -31.91 -10.27 9.09
CA ARG A 211 -31.90 -9.07 9.96
C ARG A 211 -30.63 -8.92 10.79
N GLY A 212 -29.68 -9.82 10.68
CA GLY A 212 -28.52 -9.93 11.55
C GLY A 212 -27.38 -8.95 11.28
N GLY A 213 -27.58 -7.92 10.45
CA GLY A 213 -26.55 -6.92 10.14
C GLY A 213 -25.64 -7.31 8.98
N GLU A 214 -26.19 -8.00 8.00
CA GLU A 214 -25.57 -8.39 6.74
C GLU A 214 -25.20 -7.13 5.93
N TYR A 215 -24.25 -7.33 5.01
CA TYR A 215 -23.88 -6.29 4.05
C TYR A 215 -24.91 -6.19 2.93
N VAL A 216 -25.45 -5.00 2.74
CA VAL A 216 -26.24 -4.64 1.57
C VAL A 216 -25.29 -4.21 0.47
N ARG A 217 -25.49 -4.72 -0.73
CA ARG A 217 -24.85 -4.26 -1.95
C ARG A 217 -25.83 -3.45 -2.78
N ALA A 218 -25.34 -2.43 -3.45
CA ALA A 218 -26.13 -1.61 -4.34
C ALA A 218 -25.32 -1.16 -5.55
N VAL A 219 -26.05 -0.89 -6.65
CA VAL A 219 -25.47 -0.20 -7.81
C VAL A 219 -26.03 1.22 -7.82
N LEU A 220 -25.13 2.21 -7.71
CA LEU A 220 -25.44 3.61 -7.87
C LEU A 220 -25.13 4.03 -9.30
N HIS A 221 -26.13 4.40 -10.04
CA HIS A 221 -25.96 4.98 -11.37
C HIS A 221 -25.81 6.50 -11.25
N LEU A 222 -24.69 7.02 -11.75
CA LEU A 222 -24.44 8.47 -11.76
C LEU A 222 -25.30 9.14 -12.83
N VAL A 223 -26.12 10.11 -12.42
CA VAL A 223 -26.94 10.92 -13.33
C VAL A 223 -26.04 11.86 -14.14
N ASP A 224 -26.52 12.32 -15.29
CA ASP A 224 -25.83 13.25 -16.21
C ASP A 224 -24.60 12.65 -16.93
N GLU A 225 -24.65 11.33 -17.23
CA GLU A 225 -23.54 10.58 -17.88
C GLU A 225 -22.17 10.80 -17.21
N ALA A 226 -22.17 11.15 -15.92
CA ALA A 226 -20.96 11.42 -15.19
C ALA A 226 -20.10 10.15 -15.13
N ASP A 227 -18.83 10.32 -15.46
CA ASP A 227 -17.87 9.23 -15.45
C ASP A 227 -17.49 8.85 -14.02
N GLY A 228 -17.82 7.62 -13.63
CA GLY A 228 -17.48 7.07 -12.31
C GLY A 228 -15.97 7.03 -12.03
N ARG A 229 -15.13 7.23 -13.04
CA ARG A 229 -13.67 7.26 -12.87
C ARG A 229 -13.17 8.36 -11.96
N ILE A 230 -13.97 9.40 -11.70
CA ILE A 230 -13.64 10.42 -10.69
C ILE A 230 -13.47 9.82 -9.30
N TYR A 231 -14.06 8.65 -9.04
CA TYR A 231 -13.95 7.92 -7.78
C TYR A 231 -12.81 6.88 -7.75
N ARG A 232 -11.94 6.82 -8.78
CA ARG A 232 -10.78 5.93 -8.76
C ARG A 232 -9.85 6.25 -7.60
N GLY A 233 -9.40 5.20 -6.91
CA GLY A 233 -8.55 5.33 -5.73
C GLY A 233 -9.30 5.82 -4.48
N ILE A 234 -10.64 5.84 -4.52
CA ILE A 234 -11.51 6.11 -3.38
C ILE A 234 -12.08 4.80 -2.91
N ASP A 235 -11.85 4.45 -1.65
CA ASP A 235 -12.29 3.19 -1.06
C ASP A 235 -13.68 3.30 -0.43
N SER A 236 -14.10 4.53 -0.11
CA SER A 236 -15.30 4.76 0.68
C SER A 236 -16.08 5.97 0.19
N LEU A 237 -17.40 5.79 0.12
CA LEU A 237 -18.35 6.80 -0.34
C LEU A 237 -19.32 7.18 0.76
N THR A 238 -19.83 8.42 0.68
CA THR A 238 -20.92 8.94 1.49
C THR A 238 -22.10 9.23 0.58
N VAL A 239 -23.30 8.89 1.03
CA VAL A 239 -24.54 9.20 0.33
C VAL A 239 -25.40 10.12 1.19
N ARG A 240 -26.01 11.11 0.57
CA ARG A 240 -26.97 12.05 1.18
C ARG A 240 -28.22 12.12 0.32
N SER A 241 -29.38 12.01 0.96
CA SER A 241 -30.68 12.21 0.33
C SER A 241 -31.61 12.95 1.28
N ALA A 242 -32.52 13.79 0.71
CA ALA A 242 -33.44 14.57 1.50
C ALA A 242 -34.41 13.69 2.32
N GLY A 243 -34.52 13.93 3.61
CA GLY A 243 -35.36 13.14 4.49
C GLY A 243 -34.80 11.82 5.00
N PHE A 244 -33.55 11.48 4.62
CA PHE A 244 -32.84 10.29 5.06
C PHE A 244 -31.58 10.66 5.87
N PRO A 245 -31.15 9.78 6.81
CA PRO A 245 -29.87 9.97 7.48
C PRO A 245 -28.71 9.87 6.48
N GLU A 246 -27.60 10.55 6.76
CA GLU A 246 -26.40 10.47 5.95
C GLU A 246 -25.76 9.09 6.08
N TYR A 247 -25.44 8.46 4.94
CA TYR A 247 -24.77 7.16 4.86
C TYR A 247 -23.29 7.35 4.62
N ARG A 248 -22.47 7.22 5.66
CA ARG A 248 -21.01 7.36 5.59
C ARG A 248 -20.33 6.02 5.53
N GLY A 249 -19.19 5.98 4.85
CA GLY A 249 -18.29 4.82 4.90
C GLY A 249 -18.76 3.63 4.08
N MET A 250 -19.56 3.82 3.04
CA MET A 250 -19.89 2.77 2.10
C MET A 250 -18.64 2.36 1.31
N SER A 251 -18.30 1.08 1.30
CA SER A 251 -17.19 0.58 0.51
C SER A 251 -17.50 0.62 -0.98
N LEU A 252 -16.62 1.21 -1.77
CA LEU A 252 -16.67 1.17 -3.22
C LEU A 252 -15.97 -0.08 -3.71
N GLU A 253 -16.73 -1.03 -4.24
CA GLU A 253 -16.21 -2.33 -4.69
C GLU A 253 -15.74 -2.30 -6.15
N ARG A 254 -16.49 -1.60 -7.02
CA ARG A 254 -16.23 -1.59 -8.47
C ARG A 254 -16.76 -0.32 -9.12
N ILE A 255 -16.08 0.10 -10.20
CA ILE A 255 -16.49 1.20 -11.08
C ILE A 255 -16.59 0.69 -12.50
N GLN A 256 -17.72 0.90 -13.16
CA GLN A 256 -17.91 0.55 -14.57
C GLN A 256 -18.76 1.62 -15.29
N GLY A 257 -18.12 2.49 -16.07
CA GLY A 257 -18.78 3.65 -16.68
C GLY A 257 -19.37 4.57 -15.62
N SER A 258 -20.66 4.83 -15.70
CA SER A 258 -21.41 5.62 -14.72
C SER A 258 -21.92 4.82 -13.52
N ASN A 259 -21.63 3.53 -13.43
CA ASN A 259 -22.11 2.67 -12.35
C ASN A 259 -21.04 2.48 -11.28
N LEU A 260 -21.44 2.65 -10.01
CA LEU A 260 -20.65 2.40 -8.82
C LEU A 260 -21.27 1.25 -8.05
N TRP A 261 -20.53 0.15 -7.87
CA TRP A 261 -20.93 -0.96 -6.99
C TRP A 261 -20.45 -0.64 -5.60
N VAL A 262 -21.37 -0.57 -4.65
CA VAL A 262 -21.08 -0.24 -3.26
C VAL A 262 -21.62 -1.29 -2.31
N SER A 263 -20.96 -1.46 -1.16
CA SER A 263 -21.44 -2.27 -0.05
C SER A 263 -21.41 -1.46 1.25
N PHE A 264 -22.39 -1.72 2.11
CA PHE A 264 -22.54 -1.04 3.38
C PHE A 264 -23.31 -1.88 4.38
N ARG A 265 -23.04 -1.68 5.65
CA ARG A 265 -23.73 -2.37 6.74
C ARG A 265 -24.96 -1.56 7.16
N ARG A 266 -26.15 -2.18 7.11
CA ARG A 266 -27.35 -1.44 7.34
C ARG A 266 -28.63 -2.24 7.70
N TYR A 267 -29.54 -1.52 8.39
CA TYR A 267 -30.89 -2.00 8.70
C TYR A 267 -31.98 -1.51 7.72
N ASP A 268 -31.74 -0.43 6.96
CA ASP A 268 -32.73 0.16 6.05
C ASP A 268 -32.18 0.33 4.60
N PRO A 269 -32.96 0.21 3.52
CA PRO A 269 -32.51 0.35 2.15
C PRO A 269 -32.00 1.77 1.85
N LEU A 270 -31.01 1.86 0.97
CA LEU A 270 -30.50 3.13 0.45
C LEU A 270 -31.64 3.90 -0.21
N PRO A 271 -31.69 5.22 -0.11
CA PRO A 271 -32.56 6.03 -0.93
C PRO A 271 -32.37 5.77 -2.42
N ASP A 272 -33.47 5.74 -3.16
CA ASP A 272 -33.43 5.48 -4.60
C ASP A 272 -32.71 6.60 -5.38
N GLU A 273 -32.63 7.81 -4.82
CA GLU A 273 -31.95 8.95 -5.39
C GLU A 273 -31.26 9.81 -4.33
N GLY A 274 -30.23 10.54 -4.73
CA GLY A 274 -29.51 11.45 -3.85
C GLY A 274 -28.22 11.96 -4.45
N ILE A 275 -27.31 12.38 -3.57
CA ILE A 275 -25.94 12.72 -3.96
C ILE A 275 -24.95 11.73 -3.36
N VAL A 276 -23.96 11.36 -4.14
CA VAL A 276 -22.82 10.56 -3.71
C VAL A 276 -21.55 11.39 -3.77
N LEU A 277 -20.72 11.25 -2.76
CA LEU A 277 -19.42 11.92 -2.65
C LEU A 277 -18.41 10.98 -2.00
N PRO A 278 -17.11 11.18 -2.25
CA PRO A 278 -16.08 10.47 -1.50
C PRO A 278 -16.26 10.73 0.00
N THR A 279 -16.16 9.68 0.81
CA THR A 279 -15.99 9.89 2.23
C THR A 279 -14.60 10.50 2.43
N ALA A 280 -14.53 11.74 2.82
CA ALA A 280 -13.30 12.36 3.24
C ALA A 280 -12.88 11.73 4.58
N SER A 281 -12.34 10.51 4.55
CA SER A 281 -11.78 9.88 5.73
C SER A 281 -10.43 10.53 6.01
N VAL A 282 -10.44 11.73 6.58
CA VAL A 282 -9.24 12.40 7.10
C VAL A 282 -8.70 11.70 8.34
N GLU A 283 -9.50 10.86 8.98
CA GLU A 283 -9.14 10.14 10.22
C GLU A 283 -7.84 9.34 10.08
N MET A 284 -7.64 8.70 8.93
CA MET A 284 -6.41 7.95 8.65
C MET A 284 -5.19 8.88 8.61
N PHE A 285 -5.29 9.99 7.92
CA PHE A 285 -4.19 10.96 7.81
C PHE A 285 -3.91 11.63 9.14
N GLU A 286 -4.93 11.96 9.92
CA GLU A 286 -4.76 12.49 11.27
C GLU A 286 -4.13 11.48 12.23
N ALA A 287 -4.51 10.20 12.16
CA ALA A 287 -3.87 9.14 12.93
C ALA A 287 -2.39 8.99 12.55
N GLN A 288 -2.08 8.90 11.26
CA GLN A 288 -0.71 8.84 10.76
C GLN A 288 0.11 10.07 11.17
N ARG A 289 -0.44 11.27 10.98
CA ARG A 289 0.19 12.53 11.36
C ARG A 289 0.51 12.60 12.85
N SER A 290 -0.44 12.17 13.70
CA SER A 290 -0.24 12.11 15.16
C SER A 290 0.93 11.20 15.53
N VAL A 291 1.02 10.01 14.92
CA VAL A 291 2.11 9.07 15.16
C VAL A 291 3.46 9.64 14.71
N ILE A 292 3.54 10.22 13.49
CA ILE A 292 4.78 10.81 12.98
C ILE A 292 5.25 11.96 13.87
N ARG A 293 4.34 12.79 14.37
CA ARG A 293 4.67 13.84 15.33
C ARG A 293 5.19 13.28 16.66
N GLN A 294 4.59 12.20 17.16
CA GLN A 294 5.10 11.50 18.35
C GLN A 294 6.52 10.95 18.12
N LEU A 295 6.82 10.44 16.92
CA LEU A 295 8.16 10.03 16.52
C LEU A 295 9.14 11.21 16.51
N GLN A 296 8.78 12.35 15.94
CA GLN A 296 9.61 13.55 15.92
C GLN A 296 9.92 14.08 17.33
N ILE A 297 8.94 14.00 18.21
CA ILE A 297 9.14 14.39 19.62
C ILE A 297 9.79 13.29 20.46
N GLY A 298 10.10 12.09 19.88
CA GLY A 298 10.76 10.96 20.57
C GLY A 298 9.94 10.46 21.77
N SER A 299 8.63 10.25 21.57
CA SER A 299 7.77 9.61 22.58
C SER A 299 8.40 8.29 23.06
N PRO A 300 8.28 7.91 24.34
CA PRO A 300 8.88 6.70 24.86
C PRO A 300 8.49 5.41 24.14
N ARG A 301 7.29 5.35 23.56
CA ARG A 301 6.86 4.26 22.67
C ARG A 301 7.70 4.16 21.41
N SER A 302 8.18 5.28 20.95
CA SER A 302 8.88 5.44 19.68
C SER A 302 10.36 5.79 19.85
N GLY A 303 10.83 5.91 21.09
CA GLY A 303 12.18 6.38 21.39
C GLY A 303 13.27 5.55 20.72
N ALA A 304 13.17 4.23 20.77
CA ALA A 304 14.07 3.33 20.05
C ALA A 304 13.98 3.54 18.53
N LEU A 305 12.76 3.60 17.99
CA LEU A 305 12.56 3.82 16.54
C LEU A 305 13.04 5.20 16.08
N ALA A 306 12.79 6.23 16.86
CA ALA A 306 13.25 7.57 16.54
C ALA A 306 14.80 7.66 16.52
N ALA A 307 15.47 7.00 17.49
CA ALA A 307 16.92 6.90 17.53
C ALA A 307 17.47 6.14 16.32
N GLU A 308 16.87 5.01 15.97
CA GLU A 308 17.27 4.21 14.80
C GLU A 308 17.09 4.98 13.48
N LEU A 309 15.98 5.70 13.33
CA LEU A 309 15.74 6.57 12.17
C LEU A 309 16.75 7.74 12.09
N ALA A 310 17.19 8.25 13.25
CA ALA A 310 18.18 9.35 13.33
C ALA A 310 19.59 8.89 12.97
N ASP A 311 20.02 7.75 13.50
CA ASP A 311 21.40 7.28 13.44
C ASP A 311 21.65 6.19 12.39
N ASN A 312 20.57 5.63 11.78
CA ASN A 312 20.60 4.48 10.86
C ASN A 312 21.36 3.26 11.42
N GLY A 313 21.39 3.13 12.73
CA GLY A 313 22.18 2.09 13.41
C GLY A 313 21.48 0.74 13.51
N TRP A 314 20.13 0.75 13.56
CA TRP A 314 19.25 -0.40 13.63
C TRP A 314 19.69 -1.51 14.58
N LEU A 315 20.26 -1.12 15.72
CA LEU A 315 20.79 -1.97 16.80
C LEU A 315 21.55 -3.22 16.32
N GLY A 316 22.15 -3.13 15.13
CA GLY A 316 22.93 -4.19 14.52
C GLY A 316 22.11 -5.39 14.05
N SER A 317 22.83 -6.43 13.63
CA SER A 317 22.21 -7.61 13.03
C SER A 317 21.61 -8.53 14.08
N PRO A 318 20.40 -9.09 13.86
CA PRO A 318 19.81 -10.07 14.76
C PRO A 318 20.69 -11.31 14.90
N PRO A 319 20.89 -11.85 16.13
CA PRO A 319 21.61 -13.09 16.31
C PRO A 319 20.81 -14.27 15.73
N ARG A 320 21.52 -15.26 15.21
CA ARG A 320 20.91 -16.52 14.79
C ARG A 320 20.64 -17.41 16.01
N VAL A 321 19.41 -17.90 16.13
CA VAL A 321 19.06 -18.91 17.12
C VAL A 321 18.94 -20.30 16.49
N THR A 322 19.20 -21.35 17.27
CA THR A 322 18.98 -22.71 16.80
C THR A 322 17.48 -22.99 16.74
N LEU A 323 17.02 -23.46 15.59
CA LEU A 323 15.65 -23.93 15.41
C LEU A 323 15.52 -25.34 15.93
N ASP A 324 14.46 -25.63 16.69
CA ASP A 324 14.08 -27.00 17.02
C ASP A 324 13.63 -27.75 15.76
N GLY A 325 13.87 -29.05 15.70
CA GLY A 325 13.53 -29.88 14.54
C GLY A 325 12.03 -30.16 14.36
N LYS A 326 11.14 -29.47 15.11
CA LYS A 326 9.70 -29.67 15.04
C LYS A 326 9.13 -29.19 13.71
N LYS A 327 8.65 -30.13 12.92
CA LYS A 327 8.01 -29.89 11.62
C LYS A 327 6.50 -29.67 11.81
N ALA A 328 5.91 -28.83 10.96
CA ALA A 328 4.46 -28.70 10.88
C ALA A 328 3.95 -29.64 9.77
N HIS A 329 3.14 -30.63 10.11
CA HIS A 329 2.71 -31.69 9.18
C HIS A 329 1.92 -31.17 7.94
N HIS A 330 1.42 -29.93 7.99
CA HIS A 330 0.61 -29.35 6.92
C HIS A 330 1.26 -28.14 6.25
N LEU A 331 2.50 -27.81 6.61
CA LEU A 331 3.28 -26.76 5.94
C LEU A 331 4.49 -27.41 5.24
N PRO A 332 4.92 -26.87 4.08
CA PRO A 332 6.20 -27.24 3.51
C PRO A 332 7.33 -26.99 4.51
N ASP A 333 8.31 -27.90 4.54
CA ASP A 333 9.52 -27.67 5.32
C ASP A 333 10.25 -26.44 4.75
N PRO A 334 10.67 -25.49 5.59
CA PRO A 334 11.43 -24.36 5.13
C PRO A 334 12.80 -24.82 4.61
N ASN A 335 13.24 -24.26 3.49
CA ASN A 335 14.59 -24.48 2.98
C ASN A 335 15.64 -23.80 3.87
N GLU A 336 16.92 -23.90 3.48
CA GLU A 336 18.04 -23.41 4.28
C GLU A 336 17.93 -21.88 4.50
N GLU A 337 17.68 -21.11 3.43
CA GLU A 337 17.59 -19.64 3.51
C GLU A 337 16.35 -19.17 4.26
N GLN A 338 15.22 -19.84 4.05
CA GLN A 338 14.00 -19.59 4.83
C GLN A 338 14.23 -19.92 6.31
N SER A 339 14.94 -21.03 6.61
CA SER A 339 15.30 -21.40 7.98
C SER A 339 16.23 -20.39 8.63
N GLU A 340 17.21 -19.86 7.87
CA GLU A 340 18.09 -18.78 8.32
C GLU A 340 17.28 -17.52 8.63
N ALA A 341 16.38 -17.11 7.73
CA ALA A 341 15.48 -15.96 7.96
C ALA A 341 14.67 -16.14 9.25
N VAL A 342 14.02 -17.29 9.41
CA VAL A 342 13.24 -17.62 10.63
C VAL A 342 14.10 -17.60 11.88
N ALA A 343 15.33 -18.17 11.82
CA ALA A 343 16.26 -18.18 12.95
C ALA A 343 16.67 -16.77 13.39
N ARG A 344 16.87 -15.85 12.42
CA ARG A 344 17.17 -14.46 12.69
C ARG A 344 15.97 -13.72 13.28
N VAL A 345 14.79 -13.89 12.71
CA VAL A 345 13.55 -13.30 13.24
C VAL A 345 13.32 -13.72 14.69
N MET A 346 13.48 -15.00 15.01
CA MET A 346 13.33 -15.49 16.38
C MET A 346 14.42 -14.99 17.34
N GLY A 347 15.58 -14.65 16.83
CA GLY A 347 16.71 -14.12 17.60
C GLY A 347 16.65 -12.61 17.85
N MET A 348 15.74 -11.89 17.23
CA MET A 348 15.66 -10.44 17.30
C MET A 348 15.49 -9.90 18.72
N ARG A 349 16.21 -8.83 19.02
CA ARG A 349 16.07 -8.04 20.25
C ARG A 349 15.18 -6.82 19.99
N PRO A 350 14.55 -6.25 21.01
CA PRO A 350 13.84 -4.96 20.86
C PRO A 350 14.72 -3.90 20.20
N GLY A 351 14.13 -3.12 19.29
CA GLY A 351 14.83 -2.11 18.51
C GLY A 351 15.49 -2.62 17.21
N GLN A 352 15.45 -3.92 16.93
CA GLN A 352 16.03 -4.47 15.71
C GLN A 352 15.02 -4.53 14.56
N LEU A 353 15.51 -4.26 13.36
CA LEU A 353 14.82 -4.43 12.08
C LEU A 353 15.47 -5.56 11.28
N TYR A 354 14.65 -6.40 10.65
CA TYR A 354 15.12 -7.44 9.74
C TYR A 354 14.35 -7.41 8.44
N LEU A 355 15.07 -7.39 7.32
CA LEU A 355 14.51 -7.30 5.97
C LEU A 355 14.69 -8.60 5.22
N ILE A 356 13.61 -9.07 4.56
CA ILE A 356 13.63 -10.29 3.77
C ILE A 356 13.20 -9.96 2.35
N GLN A 357 14.15 -10.04 1.41
CA GLN A 357 13.89 -9.96 -0.02
C GLN A 357 13.42 -11.33 -0.50
N GLY A 358 12.19 -11.39 -0.98
CA GLY A 358 11.60 -12.63 -1.48
C GLY A 358 11.13 -12.50 -2.92
N PRO A 359 11.96 -12.84 -3.92
CA PRO A 359 11.55 -12.95 -5.31
C PRO A 359 10.31 -13.81 -5.53
N PRO A 360 9.70 -13.78 -6.74
CA PRO A 360 8.52 -14.56 -7.04
C PRO A 360 8.71 -16.04 -6.79
N GLY A 361 7.80 -16.66 -6.04
CA GLY A 361 7.81 -18.10 -5.80
C GLY A 361 8.83 -18.61 -4.77
N THR A 362 9.54 -17.73 -4.06
CA THR A 362 10.55 -18.13 -3.06
C THR A 362 9.99 -18.44 -1.68
N GLY A 363 8.68 -18.32 -1.49
CA GLY A 363 8.00 -18.71 -0.26
C GLY A 363 8.05 -17.67 0.84
N LYS A 364 7.95 -16.38 0.53
CA LYS A 364 7.78 -15.28 1.51
C LYS A 364 6.78 -15.63 2.59
N THR A 365 5.56 -15.99 2.20
CA THR A 365 4.48 -16.35 3.14
C THR A 365 4.84 -17.57 3.99
N THR A 366 5.63 -18.53 3.47
CA THR A 366 6.12 -19.68 4.26
C THR A 366 7.04 -19.21 5.37
N ALA A 367 7.97 -18.30 5.09
CA ALA A 367 8.87 -17.72 6.09
C ALA A 367 8.11 -16.93 7.16
N ILE A 368 7.07 -16.17 6.76
CA ILE A 368 6.18 -15.44 7.70
C ILE A 368 5.46 -16.40 8.64
N VAL A 369 4.75 -17.35 8.07
CA VAL A 369 3.92 -18.32 8.81
C VAL A 369 4.78 -19.15 9.75
N GLU A 370 5.94 -19.61 9.30
CA GLU A 370 6.87 -20.38 10.11
C GLU A 370 7.48 -19.54 11.24
N SER A 371 7.79 -18.27 11.00
CA SER A 371 8.25 -17.34 12.05
C SER A 371 7.18 -17.16 13.13
N ILE A 372 5.94 -16.82 12.73
CA ILE A 372 4.83 -16.63 13.67
C ILE A 372 4.59 -17.91 14.49
N ARG A 373 4.48 -19.05 13.81
CA ARG A 373 4.24 -20.36 14.46
C ARG A 373 5.29 -20.66 15.49
N ARG A 374 6.57 -20.50 15.17
CA ARG A 374 7.68 -20.82 16.08
C ARG A 374 7.80 -19.83 17.21
N ILE A 375 7.64 -18.55 16.98
CA ILE A 375 7.64 -17.52 18.04
C ILE A 375 6.56 -17.87 19.08
N LEU A 376 5.32 -18.08 18.62
CA LEU A 376 4.19 -18.34 19.52
C LEU A 376 4.23 -19.74 20.16
N SER A 377 4.82 -20.73 19.49
CA SER A 377 5.07 -22.06 20.09
C SER A 377 6.11 -21.99 21.20
N ARG A 378 7.16 -21.17 21.04
CA ARG A 378 8.23 -21.01 22.02
C ARG A 378 7.84 -20.09 23.19
N ASN A 379 7.09 -19.05 22.87
CA ASN A 379 6.57 -18.08 23.83
C ASN A 379 5.08 -17.81 23.56
N PRO A 380 4.15 -18.56 24.19
CA PRO A 380 2.71 -18.37 24.00
C PRO A 380 2.16 -17.02 24.47
N SER A 381 2.92 -16.28 25.29
CA SER A 381 2.57 -14.93 25.75
C SER A 381 3.08 -13.82 24.82
N ALA A 382 3.89 -14.18 23.82
CA ALA A 382 4.33 -13.20 22.84
C ALA A 382 3.15 -12.67 22.02
N SER A 383 3.21 -11.42 21.61
CA SER A 383 2.20 -10.76 20.80
C SER A 383 2.78 -10.31 19.45
N ILE A 384 2.04 -10.60 18.38
CA ILE A 384 2.47 -10.32 17.01
C ILE A 384 1.41 -9.48 16.29
N LEU A 385 1.85 -8.42 15.61
CA LEU A 385 1.06 -7.63 14.70
C LEU A 385 1.45 -8.02 13.27
N LEU A 386 0.52 -8.62 12.52
CA LEU A 386 0.71 -8.96 11.10
C LEU A 386 0.00 -7.94 10.24
N SER A 387 0.72 -7.32 9.32
CA SER A 387 0.15 -6.30 8.44
C SER A 387 0.65 -6.43 7.00
N SER A 388 -0.12 -5.84 6.11
CA SER A 388 0.23 -5.67 4.70
C SER A 388 -0.55 -4.48 4.11
N HIS A 389 -0.19 -4.06 2.90
CA HIS A 389 -0.96 -3.08 2.16
C HIS A 389 -2.36 -3.61 1.75
N SER A 390 -2.47 -4.88 1.38
CA SER A 390 -3.70 -5.50 0.88
C SER A 390 -4.34 -6.50 1.85
N ASN A 391 -5.67 -6.65 1.76
CA ASN A 391 -6.39 -7.69 2.50
C ASN A 391 -5.93 -9.10 2.10
N ASP A 392 -5.76 -9.37 0.79
CA ASP A 392 -5.40 -10.69 0.28
C ASP A 392 -4.09 -11.24 0.86
N ALA A 393 -3.09 -10.38 1.03
CA ALA A 393 -1.82 -10.78 1.64
C ALA A 393 -1.99 -11.13 3.13
N VAL A 394 -2.70 -10.29 3.90
CA VAL A 394 -3.02 -10.56 5.31
C VAL A 394 -3.80 -11.86 5.45
N ASP A 395 -4.85 -12.03 4.63
CA ASP A 395 -5.76 -13.16 4.68
C ASP A 395 -5.06 -14.48 4.33
N THR A 396 -4.16 -14.45 3.34
CA THR A 396 -3.33 -15.62 2.97
C THR A 396 -2.43 -16.06 4.13
N GLY A 397 -1.82 -15.11 4.83
CA GLY A 397 -1.00 -15.41 6.02
C GLY A 397 -1.83 -16.03 7.14
N GLN A 398 -2.99 -15.47 7.44
CA GLN A 398 -3.89 -15.97 8.47
C GLN A 398 -4.48 -17.35 8.14
N GLU A 399 -4.91 -17.57 6.88
CA GLU A 399 -5.47 -18.84 6.44
C GLU A 399 -4.48 -20.00 6.69
N ARG A 400 -3.20 -19.80 6.42
CA ARG A 400 -2.16 -20.81 6.65
C ARG A 400 -1.86 -21.06 8.13
N LEU A 401 -2.24 -20.14 9.00
CA LEU A 401 -2.12 -20.28 10.46
C LEU A 401 -3.36 -20.90 11.11
N LEU A 402 -4.46 -21.07 10.37
CA LEU A 402 -5.61 -21.82 10.87
C LEU A 402 -5.21 -23.27 11.21
N GLY A 403 -5.66 -23.77 12.32
CA GLY A 403 -5.32 -25.14 12.76
C GLY A 403 -4.15 -25.24 13.73
N PHE A 404 -3.38 -24.17 13.96
CA PHE A 404 -2.40 -24.13 15.04
C PHE A 404 -3.05 -23.61 16.31
N SER A 405 -3.39 -24.48 17.26
CA SER A 405 -4.14 -24.14 18.47
C SER A 405 -3.45 -23.11 19.39
N HIS A 406 -2.13 -22.96 19.29
CA HIS A 406 -1.36 -21.97 20.05
C HIS A 406 -1.36 -20.58 19.38
N VAL A 407 -1.92 -20.45 18.16
CA VAL A 407 -2.07 -19.18 17.45
C VAL A 407 -3.51 -18.70 17.58
N ARG A 408 -3.75 -17.78 18.49
CA ARG A 408 -5.07 -17.17 18.71
C ARG A 408 -5.15 -15.90 17.89
N GLN A 409 -5.87 -15.97 16.77
CA GLN A 409 -5.90 -14.94 15.73
C GLN A 409 -7.05 -13.95 15.92
N ALA A 410 -6.77 -12.68 15.76
CA ALA A 410 -7.73 -11.59 15.63
C ALA A 410 -7.56 -10.91 14.26
N ARG A 411 -8.63 -10.84 13.45
CA ARG A 411 -8.66 -10.09 12.19
C ARG A 411 -9.39 -8.76 12.42
N ILE A 412 -8.70 -7.65 12.14
CA ILE A 412 -9.28 -6.31 12.16
C ILE A 412 -9.53 -5.89 10.71
N ALA A 413 -10.77 -6.00 10.27
CA ALA A 413 -11.20 -5.64 8.92
C ALA A 413 -12.71 -5.41 8.87
N GLU A 414 -13.19 -4.89 7.75
CA GLU A 414 -14.61 -4.88 7.43
C GLU A 414 -15.05 -6.30 7.06
N PRO A 415 -16.13 -6.85 7.66
CA PRO A 415 -16.56 -8.23 7.46
C PRO A 415 -16.79 -8.60 5.99
N GLY A 416 -17.30 -7.67 5.16
CA GLY A 416 -17.52 -7.89 3.73
C GLY A 416 -16.25 -8.10 2.91
N LYS A 417 -15.10 -7.65 3.41
CA LYS A 417 -13.79 -7.77 2.73
C LYS A 417 -13.00 -9.00 3.16
N VAL A 418 -13.54 -9.85 4.04
CA VAL A 418 -12.82 -10.99 4.60
C VAL A 418 -13.39 -12.31 4.06
N PRO A 419 -12.53 -13.19 3.48
CA PRO A 419 -12.95 -14.51 3.00
C PRO A 419 -13.60 -15.35 4.08
N ARG A 420 -14.59 -16.17 3.71
CA ARG A 420 -15.34 -17.02 4.66
C ARG A 420 -14.46 -17.84 5.59
N ARG A 421 -13.35 -18.37 5.08
CA ARG A 421 -12.46 -19.27 5.84
C ARG A 421 -11.85 -18.62 7.07
N ILE A 422 -11.59 -17.32 7.01
CA ILE A 422 -10.99 -16.56 8.11
C ILE A 422 -11.99 -15.62 8.81
N ARG A 423 -13.26 -15.55 8.37
CA ARG A 423 -14.31 -14.79 9.10
C ARG A 423 -14.42 -15.14 10.58
N PRO A 424 -14.22 -16.41 11.02
CA PRO A 424 -14.22 -16.71 12.46
C PRO A 424 -13.14 -16.01 13.28
N THR A 425 -12.12 -15.44 12.63
CA THR A 425 -11.08 -14.66 13.30
C THR A 425 -11.40 -13.16 13.39
N LEU A 426 -12.48 -12.70 12.77
CA LEU A 426 -12.94 -11.31 12.88
C LEU A 426 -13.30 -10.98 14.33
N VAL A 427 -12.80 -9.84 14.80
CA VAL A 427 -13.07 -9.37 16.16
C VAL A 427 -13.82 -8.05 16.08
N GLU A 428 -15.07 -8.07 16.56
CA GLU A 428 -15.94 -6.90 16.63
C GLU A 428 -15.90 -6.21 18.01
N GLY A 429 -15.50 -6.95 19.07
CA GLY A 429 -15.40 -6.41 20.43
C GLY A 429 -14.13 -5.60 20.69
N ASP A 430 -14.13 -4.89 21.83
CA ASP A 430 -13.02 -3.99 22.20
C ASP A 430 -11.81 -4.73 22.79
N ASP A 431 -11.97 -5.98 23.21
CA ASP A 431 -10.93 -6.74 23.88
C ASP A 431 -10.07 -7.55 22.90
N LEU A 432 -8.79 -7.18 22.81
CA LEU A 432 -7.76 -7.87 22.03
C LEU A 432 -6.81 -8.72 22.90
N GLU A 433 -6.99 -8.74 24.22
CA GLU A 433 -6.10 -9.48 25.14
C GLU A 433 -6.10 -11.00 24.93
N PRO A 434 -7.22 -11.66 24.55
CA PRO A 434 -7.21 -13.10 24.31
C PRO A 434 -6.34 -13.55 23.14
N TYR A 435 -5.96 -12.60 22.24
CA TYR A 435 -5.29 -12.89 20.98
C TYR A 435 -3.79 -12.60 21.05
N ASN A 436 -2.98 -13.53 20.55
CA ASN A 436 -1.54 -13.36 20.42
C ASN A 436 -1.08 -13.04 19.01
N LEU A 437 -1.99 -13.08 18.03
CA LEU A 437 -1.79 -12.60 16.67
C LEU A 437 -2.94 -11.67 16.30
N VAL A 438 -2.63 -10.40 16.07
CA VAL A 438 -3.56 -9.41 15.54
C VAL A 438 -3.16 -9.10 14.11
N ALA A 439 -4.13 -9.11 13.17
CA ALA A 439 -3.85 -8.92 11.77
C ALA A 439 -4.80 -7.93 11.10
N GLY A 440 -4.28 -7.09 10.20
CA GLY A 440 -5.04 -6.10 9.44
C GLY A 440 -4.20 -5.40 8.39
N THR A 441 -4.84 -4.63 7.51
CA THR A 441 -4.10 -3.76 6.58
C THR A 441 -3.49 -2.57 7.33
N CYS A 442 -2.41 -2.00 6.78
CA CYS A 442 -1.71 -0.88 7.41
C CYS A 442 -2.66 0.26 7.78
N ASN A 443 -3.50 0.68 6.85
CA ASN A 443 -4.44 1.78 7.05
C ASN A 443 -5.51 1.45 8.09
N ARG A 444 -6.03 0.22 8.09
CA ARG A 444 -7.07 -0.19 9.05
C ARG A 444 -6.52 -0.28 10.48
N LEU A 445 -5.30 -0.79 10.64
CA LEU A 445 -4.64 -0.88 11.94
C LEU A 445 -4.25 0.49 12.48
N ALA A 446 -3.85 1.43 11.63
CA ALA A 446 -3.44 2.76 12.04
C ALA A 446 -4.57 3.57 12.71
N ILE A 447 -5.83 3.34 12.30
CA ILE A 447 -7.00 4.05 12.84
C ILE A 447 -7.72 3.30 13.95
N ASP A 448 -7.32 2.05 14.26
CA ASP A 448 -8.05 1.25 15.25
C ASP A 448 -7.71 1.66 16.68
N SER A 449 -8.70 2.20 17.37
CA SER A 449 -8.56 2.71 18.73
C SER A 449 -8.08 1.66 19.75
N ARG A 450 -8.38 0.37 19.51
CA ARG A 450 -7.96 -0.75 20.37
C ARG A 450 -6.46 -0.96 20.39
N LEU A 451 -5.76 -0.52 19.32
CA LEU A 451 -4.30 -0.62 19.20
C LEU A 451 -3.56 0.57 19.82
N ARG A 452 -4.28 1.65 20.12
CA ARG A 452 -3.69 2.92 20.57
C ARG A 452 -2.76 2.77 21.80
N PHE A 453 -3.04 1.79 22.66
CA PHE A 453 -2.28 1.55 23.89
C PHE A 453 -1.57 0.19 23.93
N LYS A 454 -1.70 -0.62 22.88
CA LYS A 454 -1.10 -1.95 22.79
C LYS A 454 0.29 -1.87 22.16
N VAL A 455 1.26 -2.57 22.77
CA VAL A 455 2.61 -2.71 22.20
C VAL A 455 2.87 -4.18 21.97
N PHE A 456 3.07 -4.52 20.72
CA PHE A 456 3.38 -5.90 20.30
C PHE A 456 4.86 -6.22 20.44
N ASP A 457 5.18 -7.49 20.57
CA ASP A 457 6.58 -7.90 20.58
C ASP A 457 7.19 -7.89 19.19
N TRP A 458 6.42 -8.20 18.13
CA TRP A 458 6.82 -8.11 16.72
C TRP A 458 5.74 -7.41 15.88
N LEU A 459 6.20 -6.61 14.93
CA LEU A 459 5.47 -6.24 13.72
C LEU A 459 6.07 -7.05 12.56
N ILE A 460 5.23 -7.78 11.84
CA ILE A 460 5.57 -8.46 10.59
C ILE A 460 4.78 -7.80 9.47
N LEU A 461 5.50 -7.17 8.53
CA LEU A 461 4.92 -6.44 7.41
C LEU A 461 5.18 -7.20 6.12
N ASP A 462 4.13 -7.82 5.55
CA ASP A 462 4.18 -8.53 4.28
C ASP A 462 3.95 -7.58 3.10
N GLU A 463 4.48 -7.93 1.93
CA GLU A 463 4.47 -7.10 0.71
C GLU A 463 4.94 -5.66 1.00
N ALA A 464 6.02 -5.54 1.77
CA ALA A 464 6.54 -4.27 2.28
C ALA A 464 7.00 -3.31 1.17
N ASN A 465 7.33 -3.84 -0.03
CA ASN A 465 7.60 -3.03 -1.22
C ASN A 465 6.41 -2.17 -1.67
N LYS A 466 5.19 -2.50 -1.23
CA LYS A 466 3.96 -1.72 -1.52
C LYS A 466 3.56 -0.76 -0.41
N VAL A 467 4.31 -0.74 0.67
CA VAL A 467 3.98 0.07 1.86
C VAL A 467 4.77 1.37 1.83
N ARG A 468 4.07 2.48 1.85
CA ARG A 468 4.67 3.81 1.90
C ARG A 468 5.20 4.14 3.30
N ALA A 469 6.06 5.14 3.37
CA ALA A 469 6.67 5.56 4.63
C ALA A 469 5.62 5.97 5.69
N ASN A 470 4.58 6.70 5.31
CA ASN A 470 3.51 7.09 6.22
C ASN A 470 2.73 5.90 6.79
N GLU A 471 2.54 4.84 6.02
CA GLU A 471 1.87 3.61 6.45
C GLU A 471 2.76 2.77 7.36
N ALA A 472 4.03 2.56 6.98
CA ALA A 472 4.99 1.79 7.78
C ALA A 472 5.27 2.46 9.13
N LEU A 473 5.58 3.76 9.11
CA LEU A 473 5.91 4.54 10.30
C LEU A 473 4.70 4.73 11.24
N ALA A 474 3.46 4.65 10.73
CA ALA A 474 2.27 4.64 11.57
C ALA A 474 2.15 3.37 12.43
N LEU A 475 2.68 2.23 11.96
CA LEU A 475 2.58 0.95 12.67
C LEU A 475 3.82 0.57 13.48
N MET A 476 5.01 1.01 13.07
CA MET A 476 6.26 0.61 13.72
C MET A 476 6.31 0.92 15.22
N PRO A 477 5.77 2.06 15.72
CA PRO A 477 5.72 2.34 17.16
C PRO A 477 4.84 1.40 17.97
N LEU A 478 3.96 0.63 17.31
CA LEU A 478 3.12 -0.37 17.95
C LEU A 478 3.89 -1.65 18.31
N ALA A 479 5.15 -1.79 17.90
CA ALA A 479 5.93 -3.00 18.13
C ALA A 479 7.37 -2.72 18.56
N LYS A 480 7.96 -3.71 19.26
CA LYS A 480 9.35 -3.64 19.74
C LYS A 480 10.37 -4.13 18.70
N ARG A 481 9.96 -4.96 17.73
CA ARG A 481 10.81 -5.58 16.70
C ARG A 481 10.08 -5.50 15.38
N TRP A 482 10.82 -5.28 14.28
CA TRP A 482 10.22 -5.04 12.98
C TRP A 482 10.79 -6.01 11.94
N VAL A 483 9.92 -6.78 11.32
CA VAL A 483 10.25 -7.67 10.20
C VAL A 483 9.51 -7.16 8.98
N MET A 484 10.23 -6.85 7.91
CA MET A 484 9.64 -6.42 6.65
C MET A 484 10.02 -7.43 5.55
N ILE A 485 9.01 -7.90 4.85
CA ILE A 485 9.15 -8.91 3.80
C ILE A 485 8.55 -8.33 2.53
N GLY A 486 9.34 -8.29 1.47
CA GLY A 486 8.92 -7.70 0.21
C GLY A 486 9.79 -8.13 -0.95
N ASP A 487 9.63 -7.44 -2.07
CA ASP A 487 10.44 -7.65 -3.26
C ASP A 487 10.65 -6.33 -3.99
N LEU A 488 11.89 -5.84 -3.99
CA LEU A 488 12.26 -4.56 -4.60
C LEU A 488 12.04 -4.50 -6.12
N ASN A 489 12.03 -5.69 -6.78
CA ASN A 489 11.86 -5.80 -8.22
C ASN A 489 10.43 -6.17 -8.63
N GLN A 490 9.46 -6.09 -7.70
CA GLN A 490 8.02 -6.13 -7.98
C GLN A 490 7.42 -4.74 -7.85
N LEU A 491 6.09 -4.62 -8.10
CA LEU A 491 5.44 -3.33 -8.14
C LEU A 491 5.63 -2.53 -6.84
N PRO A 492 6.04 -1.27 -6.94
CA PRO A 492 6.03 -0.35 -5.82
C PRO A 492 4.59 0.02 -5.43
N PRO A 493 4.39 0.85 -4.39
CA PRO A 493 3.06 1.37 -4.06
C PRO A 493 2.41 2.01 -5.28
N VAL A 494 1.11 1.74 -5.48
CA VAL A 494 0.36 2.37 -6.57
C VAL A 494 0.46 3.89 -6.43
N MET A 495 1.01 4.53 -7.47
CA MET A 495 1.14 5.97 -7.48
C MET A 495 -0.23 6.62 -7.71
N GLU A 496 -0.92 6.99 -6.62
CA GLU A 496 -2.12 7.82 -6.72
C GLU A 496 -1.79 9.19 -7.35
N GLU A 497 -2.79 9.84 -7.93
CA GLU A 497 -2.61 11.17 -8.52
C GLU A 497 -2.02 12.17 -7.52
N ALA A 498 -2.48 12.13 -6.27
CA ALA A 498 -1.94 12.94 -5.19
C ALA A 498 -0.44 12.72 -4.97
N ALA A 499 0.02 11.47 -4.93
CA ALA A 499 1.43 11.14 -4.72
C ALA A 499 2.27 11.52 -5.96
N SER A 500 1.72 11.36 -7.17
CA SER A 500 2.38 11.79 -8.40
C SER A 500 2.55 13.30 -8.44
N THR A 501 1.54 14.05 -8.01
CA THR A 501 1.61 15.53 -7.93
C THR A 501 2.67 15.95 -6.92
N PHE A 502 2.70 15.35 -5.74
CA PHE A 502 3.72 15.64 -4.72
C PHE A 502 5.14 15.34 -5.22
N LYS A 503 5.35 14.22 -5.92
CA LYS A 503 6.64 13.87 -6.52
C LYS A 503 7.12 14.90 -7.54
N VAL A 504 6.21 15.48 -8.32
CA VAL A 504 6.52 16.55 -9.27
C VAL A 504 6.89 17.85 -8.54
N GLU A 505 6.15 18.21 -7.48
CA GLU A 505 6.37 19.42 -6.69
C GLU A 505 7.60 19.33 -5.80
N GLN A 506 7.87 18.13 -5.25
CA GLN A 506 8.96 17.85 -4.29
C GLN A 506 9.82 16.66 -4.74
N PRO A 507 10.51 16.74 -5.88
CA PRO A 507 11.20 15.59 -6.50
C PRO A 507 12.39 15.06 -5.68
N LEU A 508 12.96 15.88 -4.78
CA LEU A 508 14.08 15.49 -3.92
C LEU A 508 13.66 15.04 -2.52
N ASP A 509 12.34 14.95 -2.28
CA ASP A 509 11.81 14.51 -0.99
C ASP A 509 12.04 13.00 -0.82
N GLU A 510 12.66 12.61 0.30
CA GLU A 510 13.03 11.20 0.56
C GLU A 510 11.84 10.25 0.59
N VAL A 511 10.65 10.73 0.99
CA VAL A 511 9.43 9.90 1.06
C VAL A 511 8.99 9.38 -0.30
N VAL A 512 9.21 10.16 -1.35
CA VAL A 512 8.77 9.83 -2.71
C VAL A 512 9.90 9.40 -3.63
N ARG A 513 11.17 9.61 -3.24
CA ARG A 513 12.32 9.24 -4.06
C ARG A 513 12.39 7.73 -4.28
N ASP A 514 12.23 6.96 -3.22
CA ASP A 514 12.35 5.49 -3.23
C ASP A 514 11.00 4.78 -3.27
N ASP A 515 9.90 5.49 -3.51
CA ASP A 515 8.53 5.04 -3.63
C ASP A 515 7.99 4.24 -2.42
N SER A 516 8.76 3.35 -1.80
CA SER A 516 8.39 2.58 -0.62
C SER A 516 9.36 2.75 0.54
N PHE A 517 8.86 2.60 1.76
CA PHE A 517 9.71 2.60 2.96
C PHE A 517 10.71 1.45 2.96
N TYR A 518 10.32 0.28 2.43
CA TYR A 518 11.18 -0.90 2.30
C TYR A 518 12.36 -0.64 1.36
N GLY A 519 12.15 0.02 0.21
CA GLY A 519 13.20 0.42 -0.70
C GLY A 519 14.15 1.43 -0.06
N TRP A 520 13.58 2.48 0.56
CA TRP A 520 14.36 3.51 1.23
C TRP A 520 15.31 2.96 2.31
N ILE A 521 14.87 1.94 3.06
CA ILE A 521 15.63 1.43 4.20
C ILE A 521 16.59 0.28 3.84
N TRP A 522 16.39 -0.37 2.68
CA TRP A 522 17.10 -1.57 2.30
C TRP A 522 18.63 -1.44 2.40
N ASP A 523 19.18 -0.34 1.89
CA ASP A 523 20.62 -0.09 1.91
C ASP A 523 21.14 0.60 3.19
N LYS A 524 20.22 1.03 4.05
CA LYS A 524 20.55 1.71 5.31
C LYS A 524 20.72 0.73 6.49
N VAL A 525 20.20 -0.49 6.39
CA VAL A 525 20.39 -1.51 7.42
C VAL A 525 21.71 -2.25 7.26
N PRO A 526 22.32 -2.74 8.35
CA PRO A 526 23.51 -3.59 8.28
C PRO A 526 23.27 -4.83 7.40
N ALA A 527 24.29 -5.32 6.68
CA ALA A 527 24.19 -6.47 5.79
C ALA A 527 23.61 -7.73 6.47
N GLY A 528 23.95 -7.96 7.75
CA GLY A 528 23.38 -9.08 8.53
C GLY A 528 21.94 -8.88 9.02
N SER A 529 21.35 -7.71 8.76
CA SER A 529 19.93 -7.40 9.03
C SER A 529 19.05 -7.56 7.79
N ARG A 530 19.58 -8.11 6.70
CA ARG A 530 18.82 -8.39 5.48
C ARG A 530 19.25 -9.72 4.86
N ILE A 531 18.31 -10.39 4.20
CA ILE A 531 18.52 -11.64 3.49
C ILE A 531 17.70 -11.65 2.21
N MET A 532 18.23 -12.31 1.16
CA MET A 532 17.49 -12.67 -0.03
C MET A 532 17.17 -14.16 -0.02
N LEU A 533 15.95 -14.55 -0.39
CA LEU A 533 15.54 -15.94 -0.58
C LEU A 533 15.78 -16.32 -2.05
N PRO A 534 16.81 -17.07 -2.41
CA PRO A 534 17.15 -17.31 -3.82
C PRO A 534 16.36 -18.47 -4.44
N ARG A 535 15.86 -19.46 -3.64
CA ARG A 535 15.22 -20.67 -4.16
C ARG A 535 13.76 -20.42 -4.47
N GLN A 536 13.42 -20.50 -5.77
CA GLN A 536 12.03 -20.37 -6.22
C GLN A 536 11.42 -21.72 -6.61
N TYR A 537 10.14 -21.91 -6.28
CA TYR A 537 9.37 -23.14 -6.47
C TYR A 537 8.17 -22.96 -7.42
N ARG A 538 8.05 -21.78 -8.04
CA ARG A 538 6.92 -21.43 -8.88
C ARG A 538 7.16 -21.73 -10.35
N MET A 539 8.18 -21.13 -10.92
CA MET A 539 8.42 -21.11 -12.36
C MET A 539 9.30 -22.28 -12.78
N ARG A 540 8.94 -22.96 -13.87
CA ARG A 540 9.87 -23.87 -14.52
C ARG A 540 11.13 -23.13 -14.97
N GLU A 541 12.22 -23.86 -15.03
CA GLU A 541 13.56 -23.31 -15.22
C GLU A 541 13.68 -22.30 -16.38
N PRO A 542 13.18 -22.57 -17.63
CA PRO A 542 13.30 -21.58 -18.71
C PRO A 542 12.64 -20.23 -18.40
N ILE A 543 11.49 -20.23 -17.72
CA ILE A 543 10.83 -18.99 -17.30
C ILE A 543 11.58 -18.36 -16.12
N GLY A 544 11.97 -19.19 -15.15
CA GLY A 544 12.70 -18.74 -13.97
C GLY A 544 14.06 -18.12 -14.29
N ARG A 545 14.78 -18.67 -15.30
CA ARG A 545 16.08 -18.15 -15.75
C ARG A 545 15.94 -16.72 -16.30
N VAL A 546 14.97 -16.48 -17.16
CA VAL A 546 14.68 -15.14 -17.66
C VAL A 546 14.43 -14.15 -16.52
N VAL A 547 13.59 -14.55 -15.55
CA VAL A 547 13.30 -13.71 -14.38
C VAL A 547 14.55 -13.49 -13.54
N SER A 548 15.36 -14.52 -13.34
CA SER A 548 16.61 -14.46 -12.58
C SER A 548 17.60 -13.47 -13.20
N ASP A 549 17.84 -13.62 -14.48
CA ASP A 549 18.89 -12.87 -15.18
C ASP A 549 18.52 -11.40 -15.37
N LEU A 550 17.24 -11.11 -15.68
CA LEU A 550 16.77 -9.75 -15.91
C LEU A 550 16.56 -8.93 -14.62
N PHE A 551 16.18 -9.58 -13.51
CA PHE A 551 15.71 -8.82 -12.34
C PHE A 551 16.44 -9.19 -11.04
N TYR A 552 17.23 -10.27 -11.00
CA TYR A 552 17.84 -10.74 -9.75
C TYR A 552 19.32 -11.13 -9.93
N ASP A 553 20.02 -10.53 -10.89
CA ASP A 553 21.46 -10.72 -11.14
C ASP A 553 21.86 -12.21 -11.32
N GLY A 554 20.99 -13.03 -11.88
CA GLY A 554 21.24 -14.46 -12.05
C GLY A 554 21.23 -15.29 -10.75
N LYS A 555 20.77 -14.72 -9.63
CA LYS A 555 20.90 -15.33 -8.30
C LYS A 555 19.79 -16.34 -7.95
N LEU A 556 18.73 -16.49 -8.77
CA LEU A 556 17.65 -17.41 -8.44
C LEU A 556 18.05 -18.88 -8.72
N ILE A 557 17.68 -19.75 -7.79
CA ILE A 557 17.84 -21.20 -7.89
C ILE A 557 16.47 -21.80 -8.20
N HIS A 558 16.37 -22.61 -9.24
CA HIS A 558 15.09 -23.09 -9.77
C HIS A 558 14.80 -24.52 -9.28
N GLU A 559 13.83 -24.65 -8.37
CA GLU A 559 13.41 -25.94 -7.79
C GLU A 559 11.91 -26.22 -8.00
N ALA A 560 11.32 -25.66 -9.07
CA ALA A 560 9.89 -25.82 -9.33
C ALA A 560 9.53 -27.28 -9.70
N PRO A 561 8.64 -27.95 -8.94
CA PRO A 561 8.34 -29.37 -9.15
C PRO A 561 7.29 -29.62 -10.23
N HIS A 562 7.04 -28.65 -11.09
CA HIS A 562 5.92 -28.71 -12.03
C HIS A 562 6.25 -29.50 -13.30
N PRO A 563 5.43 -30.46 -13.74
CA PRO A 563 5.59 -31.12 -15.02
C PRO A 563 5.31 -30.13 -16.16
N ARG A 564 5.97 -30.40 -17.31
CA ARG A 564 5.70 -29.67 -18.56
C ARG A 564 4.25 -29.85 -19.00
N MET A 565 3.65 -28.83 -19.58
CA MET A 565 2.33 -28.94 -20.20
C MET A 565 2.41 -29.70 -21.52
N PRO A 566 1.56 -30.73 -21.75
CA PRO A 566 1.58 -31.54 -22.98
C PRO A 566 0.87 -30.81 -24.12
N LEU A 567 1.49 -29.80 -24.68
CA LEU A 567 0.95 -28.96 -25.75
C LEU A 567 1.62 -29.25 -27.10
N PRO A 568 0.94 -29.02 -28.21
CA PRO A 568 1.53 -29.14 -29.55
C PRO A 568 2.43 -27.95 -29.85
N TRP A 569 3.41 -28.19 -30.75
CA TRP A 569 4.17 -27.10 -31.35
C TRP A 569 3.22 -25.98 -31.88
N PRO A 570 3.52 -24.71 -31.65
CA PRO A 570 4.72 -24.11 -31.08
C PRO A 570 4.69 -23.98 -29.53
N PHE A 571 3.69 -24.48 -28.83
CA PHE A 571 3.49 -24.34 -27.37
C PHE A 571 4.04 -25.55 -26.59
N ASP A 572 4.92 -26.32 -27.19
CA ASP A 572 5.64 -27.43 -26.59
C ASP A 572 6.90 -27.00 -25.83
N ARG A 573 7.13 -25.71 -25.68
CA ARG A 573 8.17 -25.08 -24.86
C ARG A 573 7.53 -24.29 -23.72
N GLU A 574 8.29 -24.06 -22.65
CA GLU A 574 7.84 -23.33 -21.47
C GLU A 574 7.77 -21.82 -21.69
N LEU A 575 8.65 -21.30 -22.54
CA LEU A 575 8.72 -19.90 -22.94
C LEU A 575 8.52 -19.81 -24.46
N VAL A 576 7.48 -19.09 -24.86
CA VAL A 576 7.16 -18.91 -26.28
C VAL A 576 6.90 -17.41 -26.54
N TRP A 577 7.61 -16.84 -27.50
CA TRP A 577 7.29 -15.53 -28.02
C TRP A 577 6.60 -15.69 -29.37
N VAL A 578 5.37 -15.23 -29.47
CA VAL A 578 4.64 -15.11 -30.74
C VAL A 578 4.86 -13.69 -31.26
N ASP A 579 5.79 -13.57 -32.20
CA ASP A 579 6.10 -12.28 -32.82
C ASP A 579 5.00 -11.92 -33.83
N THR A 580 4.32 -10.81 -33.56
CA THR A 580 3.20 -10.34 -34.38
C THR A 580 3.67 -9.58 -35.61
N GLY A 581 4.92 -9.07 -35.61
CA GLY A 581 5.35 -8.04 -36.54
C GLY A 581 4.54 -6.76 -36.35
N ALA A 582 4.76 -5.79 -37.21
CA ALA A 582 4.02 -4.53 -37.14
C ALA A 582 2.52 -4.73 -37.36
N GLN A 583 1.72 -4.37 -36.37
CA GLN A 583 0.25 -4.41 -36.41
C GLN A 583 -0.29 -3.08 -35.88
N ASP A 584 -1.49 -2.71 -36.33
CA ASP A 584 -2.08 -1.45 -35.88
C ASP A 584 -2.55 -1.52 -34.44
N GLU A 585 -1.96 -0.70 -33.58
CA GLU A 585 -2.52 -0.35 -32.28
C GLU A 585 -3.46 0.85 -32.43
N TYR A 586 -4.46 0.96 -31.59
CA TYR A 586 -5.33 2.14 -31.55
C TYR A 586 -5.62 2.56 -30.12
N ARG A 587 -6.01 3.83 -29.97
CA ARG A 587 -6.45 4.37 -28.69
C ARG A 587 -7.97 4.45 -28.66
N ASP A 588 -8.57 3.97 -27.60
CA ASP A 588 -10.01 4.16 -27.35
C ASP A 588 -10.34 5.61 -26.97
N ALA A 589 -11.63 5.89 -26.77
CA ALA A 589 -12.11 7.21 -26.34
C ALA A 589 -11.48 7.70 -25.04
N GLN A 590 -10.96 6.78 -24.22
CA GLN A 590 -10.30 7.06 -22.95
C GLN A 590 -8.76 7.12 -23.08
N ARG A 591 -8.23 7.18 -24.29
CA ARG A 591 -6.80 7.17 -24.62
C ARG A 591 -6.04 5.91 -24.16
N SER A 592 -6.73 4.86 -23.72
CA SER A 592 -6.13 3.56 -23.44
C SER A 592 -5.84 2.82 -24.75
N VAL A 593 -4.76 2.02 -24.77
CA VAL A 593 -4.30 1.36 -26.00
C VAL A 593 -4.88 -0.04 -26.10
N ALA A 594 -5.24 -0.43 -27.33
CA ALA A 594 -5.69 -1.79 -27.64
C ALA A 594 -5.15 -2.24 -29.02
N ASN A 595 -5.06 -3.57 -29.20
CA ASN A 595 -4.59 -4.24 -30.39
C ASN A 595 -5.49 -5.46 -30.69
N GLU A 596 -6.40 -5.30 -31.66
CA GLU A 596 -7.37 -6.36 -32.02
C GLU A 596 -6.70 -7.61 -32.62
N PHE A 597 -5.54 -7.44 -33.24
CA PHE A 597 -4.81 -8.55 -33.81
C PHE A 597 -4.25 -9.44 -32.69
N GLU A 598 -3.70 -8.85 -31.62
CA GLU A 598 -3.28 -9.59 -30.43
C GLU A 598 -4.47 -10.23 -29.70
N VAL A 599 -5.64 -9.57 -29.62
CA VAL A 599 -6.85 -10.17 -29.06
C VAL A 599 -7.21 -11.46 -29.81
N ALA A 600 -7.18 -11.42 -31.15
CA ALA A 600 -7.49 -12.61 -31.97
C ALA A 600 -6.45 -13.73 -31.75
N LEU A 601 -5.15 -13.38 -31.69
CA LEU A 601 -4.08 -14.33 -31.38
C LEU A 601 -4.23 -14.95 -30.00
N CYS A 602 -4.47 -14.15 -28.98
CA CYS A 602 -4.70 -14.64 -27.61
C CYS A 602 -5.89 -15.61 -27.57
N LYS A 603 -6.95 -15.35 -28.33
CA LYS A 603 -8.09 -16.26 -28.46
C LYS A 603 -7.71 -17.59 -29.13
N ASP A 604 -6.96 -17.53 -30.22
CA ASP A 604 -6.49 -18.74 -30.90
C ASP A 604 -5.58 -19.57 -30.00
N ILE A 605 -4.59 -18.96 -29.35
CA ILE A 605 -3.67 -19.60 -28.42
C ILE A 605 -4.43 -20.24 -27.23
N THR A 606 -5.31 -19.47 -26.59
CA THR A 606 -6.12 -19.94 -25.48
C THR A 606 -6.97 -21.16 -25.90
N SER A 607 -7.56 -21.10 -27.09
CA SER A 607 -8.38 -22.19 -27.62
C SER A 607 -7.56 -23.46 -27.89
N ILE A 608 -6.32 -23.33 -28.40
CA ILE A 608 -5.39 -24.44 -28.59
C ILE A 608 -5.07 -25.09 -27.24
N ILE A 609 -4.72 -24.28 -26.25
CA ILE A 609 -4.33 -24.76 -24.91
C ILE A 609 -5.53 -25.47 -24.27
N ARG A 610 -6.71 -24.86 -24.25
CA ARG A 610 -7.94 -25.44 -23.66
C ARG A 610 -8.38 -26.76 -24.33
N ARG A 611 -8.13 -26.89 -25.62
CA ARG A 611 -8.43 -28.14 -26.34
C ARG A 611 -7.61 -29.32 -25.85
N ARG A 612 -6.38 -29.07 -25.41
CA ARG A 612 -5.41 -30.08 -24.94
C ARG A 612 -5.39 -30.24 -23.44
N VAL A 613 -5.48 -29.13 -22.69
CA VAL A 613 -5.29 -29.11 -21.24
C VAL A 613 -6.46 -28.39 -20.58
N ARG A 614 -7.59 -29.08 -20.44
CA ARG A 614 -8.86 -28.48 -19.96
C ARG A 614 -8.81 -27.99 -18.50
N LYS A 615 -8.07 -28.70 -17.64
CA LYS A 615 -8.07 -28.47 -16.18
C LYS A 615 -6.99 -27.50 -15.71
N SER A 616 -6.05 -27.11 -16.56
CA SER A 616 -4.97 -26.18 -16.16
C SER A 616 -5.53 -24.78 -15.96
N LYS A 617 -5.07 -24.11 -14.91
CA LYS A 617 -5.36 -22.70 -14.70
C LYS A 617 -4.64 -21.89 -15.78
N LEU A 618 -5.38 -21.08 -16.52
CA LEU A 618 -4.82 -20.18 -17.53
C LEU A 618 -5.20 -18.76 -17.19
N ALA A 619 -4.24 -17.85 -17.30
CA ALA A 619 -4.46 -16.42 -17.23
C ALA A 619 -4.09 -15.75 -18.55
N VAL A 620 -4.79 -14.67 -18.88
CA VAL A 620 -4.45 -13.78 -19.97
C VAL A 620 -4.22 -12.39 -19.37
N ILE A 621 -3.01 -11.89 -19.49
CA ILE A 621 -2.59 -10.64 -18.86
C ILE A 621 -2.29 -9.62 -19.95
N ALA A 622 -2.72 -8.38 -19.75
CA ALA A 622 -2.39 -7.28 -20.63
C ALA A 622 -1.96 -6.03 -19.85
N MET A 623 -1.18 -5.17 -20.51
CA MET A 623 -0.66 -3.94 -19.89
C MET A 623 -1.69 -2.79 -19.85
N TYR A 624 -2.80 -2.91 -20.58
CA TYR A 624 -3.77 -1.83 -20.77
C TYR A 624 -5.20 -2.31 -20.55
N ASN A 625 -6.00 -1.57 -19.79
CA ASN A 625 -7.38 -1.94 -19.45
C ASN A 625 -8.29 -2.06 -20.69
N SER A 626 -8.08 -1.25 -21.75
CA SER A 626 -8.83 -1.40 -23.00
C SER A 626 -8.60 -2.77 -23.64
N GLN A 627 -7.38 -3.27 -23.60
CA GLN A 627 -7.05 -4.62 -24.06
C GLN A 627 -7.70 -5.70 -23.19
N VAL A 628 -7.67 -5.53 -21.87
CA VAL A 628 -8.32 -6.45 -20.93
C VAL A 628 -9.81 -6.60 -21.23
N ASN A 629 -10.54 -5.49 -21.37
CA ASN A 629 -11.97 -5.51 -21.69
C ASN A 629 -12.29 -6.26 -22.98
N ARG A 630 -11.44 -6.12 -24.01
CA ARG A 630 -11.59 -6.82 -25.29
C ARG A 630 -11.29 -8.30 -25.17
N LEU A 631 -10.23 -8.64 -24.42
CA LEU A 631 -9.88 -10.02 -24.12
C LEU A 631 -10.98 -10.70 -23.32
N GLN A 632 -11.56 -10.05 -22.30
CA GLN A 632 -12.70 -10.58 -21.54
C GLN A 632 -13.90 -10.87 -22.45
N SER A 633 -14.22 -9.94 -23.35
CA SER A 633 -15.28 -10.11 -24.33
C SER A 633 -14.99 -11.25 -25.31
N ALA A 634 -13.77 -11.31 -25.85
CA ALA A 634 -13.36 -12.29 -26.84
C ALA A 634 -13.25 -13.73 -26.28
N LEU A 635 -12.87 -13.86 -25.01
CA LEU A 635 -12.63 -15.13 -24.31
C LEU A 635 -13.79 -15.58 -23.42
N LYS A 636 -14.92 -14.87 -23.48
CA LYS A 636 -16.12 -15.22 -22.71
C LYS A 636 -16.47 -16.70 -22.89
N GLY A 637 -16.64 -17.43 -21.79
CA GLY A 637 -16.91 -18.86 -21.76
C GLY A 637 -15.71 -19.77 -22.04
N ILE A 638 -14.49 -19.22 -22.22
CA ILE A 638 -13.25 -19.98 -22.41
C ILE A 638 -12.35 -19.83 -21.19
N VAL A 639 -12.21 -18.63 -20.69
CA VAL A 639 -11.44 -18.27 -19.47
C VAL A 639 -12.37 -17.49 -18.55
N PRO A 640 -12.35 -17.73 -17.23
CA PRO A 640 -13.07 -16.90 -16.27
C PRO A 640 -12.65 -15.42 -16.38
N PRO A 641 -13.58 -14.47 -16.24
CA PRO A 641 -13.23 -13.03 -16.32
C PRO A 641 -12.11 -12.64 -15.35
N ASP A 642 -12.12 -13.17 -14.14
CA ASP A 642 -11.11 -12.91 -13.12
C ASP A 642 -9.70 -13.40 -13.50
N ASP A 643 -9.58 -14.34 -14.44
CA ASP A 643 -8.28 -14.79 -14.96
C ASP A 643 -7.83 -14.00 -16.21
N ILE A 644 -8.53 -12.90 -16.56
CA ILE A 644 -8.21 -11.99 -17.67
C ILE A 644 -8.13 -10.58 -17.10
N GLU A 645 -6.92 -10.14 -16.76
CA GLU A 645 -6.73 -8.91 -15.98
C GLU A 645 -5.50 -8.09 -16.44
N SER A 646 -5.39 -6.89 -15.91
CA SER A 646 -4.16 -6.11 -16.02
C SER A 646 -3.05 -6.69 -15.14
N VAL A 647 -1.80 -6.32 -15.39
CA VAL A 647 -0.66 -6.75 -14.58
C VAL A 647 -0.86 -6.38 -13.11
N ASP A 648 -1.29 -5.14 -12.85
CA ASP A 648 -1.50 -4.62 -11.50
C ASP A 648 -2.61 -5.40 -10.76
N ALA A 649 -3.71 -5.74 -11.44
CA ALA A 649 -4.82 -6.51 -10.85
C ALA A 649 -4.52 -8.01 -10.71
N PHE A 650 -3.58 -8.55 -11.50
CA PHE A 650 -3.18 -9.96 -11.43
C PHE A 650 -2.04 -10.21 -10.45
N GLU A 651 -1.49 -9.17 -9.83
CA GLU A 651 -0.43 -9.31 -8.83
C GLU A 651 -0.87 -10.14 -7.62
N GLY A 652 0.06 -10.85 -6.97
CA GLY A 652 -0.25 -11.80 -5.90
C GLY A 652 -0.76 -13.17 -6.40
N ARG A 653 -1.33 -13.23 -7.61
CA ARG A 653 -1.90 -14.46 -8.21
C ARG A 653 -0.86 -15.21 -9.06
N GLU A 654 -1.19 -16.43 -9.45
CA GLU A 654 -0.35 -17.27 -10.29
C GLU A 654 -1.19 -18.26 -11.10
N SER A 655 -0.68 -18.70 -12.26
CA SER A 655 -1.36 -19.62 -13.15
C SER A 655 -0.43 -20.68 -13.74
N ASP A 656 -0.97 -21.83 -14.13
CA ASP A 656 -0.22 -22.85 -14.84
C ASP A 656 0.34 -22.33 -16.15
N GLY A 657 -0.48 -21.62 -16.92
CA GLY A 657 -0.08 -20.95 -18.15
C GLY A 657 -0.50 -19.47 -18.12
N VAL A 658 0.37 -18.61 -18.61
CA VAL A 658 0.11 -17.19 -18.79
C VAL A 658 0.29 -16.83 -20.26
N ILE A 659 -0.67 -16.10 -20.80
CA ILE A 659 -0.59 -15.45 -22.12
C ILE A 659 -0.50 -13.95 -21.84
N LEU A 660 0.64 -13.35 -22.20
CA LEU A 660 0.90 -11.93 -22.00
C LEU A 660 0.77 -11.19 -23.31
N SER A 661 -0.20 -10.28 -23.42
CA SER A 661 -0.40 -9.37 -24.56
C SER A 661 0.35 -8.06 -24.30
N LEU A 662 1.35 -7.74 -25.14
CA LEU A 662 2.16 -6.54 -25.01
C LEU A 662 1.44 -5.30 -25.55
N VAL A 663 0.53 -5.49 -26.50
CA VAL A 663 -0.39 -4.49 -27.07
C VAL A 663 0.30 -3.50 -28.01
N ARG A 664 1.50 -3.05 -27.66
CA ARG A 664 2.20 -1.97 -28.36
C ARG A 664 2.83 -2.44 -29.67
N SER A 665 2.47 -1.74 -30.76
CA SER A 665 3.04 -1.92 -32.09
C SER A 665 2.93 -0.61 -32.85
N ASN A 666 4.08 0.08 -33.02
CA ASN A 666 4.13 1.39 -33.69
C ASN A 666 5.55 1.72 -34.15
N ASP A 667 5.66 2.57 -35.18
CA ASP A 667 6.94 2.96 -35.79
C ASP A 667 7.84 3.84 -34.90
N ARG A 668 7.29 4.38 -33.78
CA ARG A 668 8.02 5.28 -32.89
C ARG A 668 8.67 4.54 -31.71
N ALA A 669 8.54 3.23 -31.65
CA ALA A 669 8.96 2.41 -30.51
C ALA A 669 8.44 2.94 -29.15
N ALA A 670 7.25 3.56 -29.18
CA ALA A 670 6.65 4.12 -27.97
C ALA A 670 5.93 3.00 -27.20
N ILE A 671 6.49 2.57 -26.06
CA ILE A 671 6.03 1.38 -25.32
C ILE A 671 5.18 1.69 -24.07
N GLY A 672 5.20 2.95 -23.57
CA GLY A 672 4.39 3.37 -22.43
C GLY A 672 4.67 2.55 -21.17
N PHE A 673 3.66 1.94 -20.56
CA PHE A 673 3.78 1.16 -19.32
C PHE A 673 4.72 -0.07 -19.40
N LEU A 674 5.06 -0.52 -20.58
CA LEU A 674 6.05 -1.59 -20.79
C LEU A 674 7.48 -1.16 -20.45
N ASN A 675 7.74 0.14 -20.30
CA ASN A 675 9.04 0.65 -19.89
C ASN A 675 9.33 0.44 -18.37
N ASP A 676 8.36 -0.05 -17.61
CA ASP A 676 8.51 -0.34 -16.20
C ASP A 676 8.98 -1.81 -16.00
N PRO A 677 10.24 -2.05 -15.58
CA PRO A 677 10.77 -3.39 -15.41
C PRO A 677 10.04 -4.17 -14.33
N ASN A 678 9.54 -3.52 -13.28
CA ASN A 678 8.82 -4.18 -12.21
C ASN A 678 7.48 -4.75 -12.70
N ARG A 679 6.79 -4.04 -13.60
CA ARG A 679 5.58 -4.55 -14.26
C ARG A 679 5.87 -5.76 -15.13
N VAL A 680 6.94 -5.70 -15.92
CA VAL A 680 7.34 -6.84 -16.77
C VAL A 680 7.71 -8.04 -15.90
N ASN A 681 8.49 -7.84 -14.83
CA ASN A 681 8.83 -8.89 -13.88
C ASN A 681 7.57 -9.54 -13.28
N VAL A 682 6.62 -8.73 -12.79
CA VAL A 682 5.36 -9.25 -12.25
C VAL A 682 4.62 -10.04 -13.31
N ALA A 683 4.45 -9.52 -14.53
CA ALA A 683 3.70 -10.18 -15.59
C ALA A 683 4.27 -11.56 -15.96
N ILE A 684 5.58 -11.65 -16.18
CA ILE A 684 6.21 -12.92 -16.61
C ILE A 684 6.34 -13.92 -15.48
N SER A 685 6.55 -13.46 -14.24
CA SER A 685 6.70 -14.32 -13.06
C SER A 685 5.38 -14.92 -12.53
N ARG A 686 4.24 -14.60 -13.16
CA ARG A 686 2.94 -15.25 -12.82
C ARG A 686 2.83 -16.67 -13.38
N ALA A 687 3.61 -17.01 -14.39
CA ALA A 687 3.55 -18.30 -15.07
C ALA A 687 4.29 -19.40 -14.29
N LYS A 688 3.63 -20.55 -14.07
CA LYS A 688 4.28 -21.74 -13.48
C LYS A 688 4.93 -22.64 -14.52
N LYS A 689 4.23 -22.96 -15.61
CA LYS A 689 4.56 -24.02 -16.56
C LYS A 689 4.71 -23.55 -18.00
N LEU A 690 3.99 -22.48 -18.37
CA LEU A 690 3.99 -21.94 -19.72
C LEU A 690 3.83 -20.41 -19.66
N LEU A 691 4.73 -19.71 -20.32
CA LEU A 691 4.64 -18.29 -20.60
C LEU A 691 4.59 -18.11 -22.13
N VAL A 692 3.51 -17.53 -22.62
CA VAL A 692 3.38 -17.13 -24.03
C VAL A 692 3.31 -15.61 -24.09
N ILE A 693 4.32 -14.99 -24.70
CA ILE A 693 4.37 -13.55 -24.93
C ILE A 693 3.87 -13.30 -26.35
N VAL A 694 2.90 -12.41 -26.49
CA VAL A 694 2.31 -12.02 -27.79
C VAL A 694 2.57 -10.54 -28.01
N GLY A 695 3.30 -10.19 -29.04
CA GLY A 695 3.59 -8.80 -29.35
C GLY A 695 4.64 -8.57 -30.41
N ASP A 696 4.75 -7.32 -30.84
CA ASP A 696 5.69 -6.84 -31.85
C ASP A 696 7.09 -6.65 -31.23
N SER A 697 7.99 -7.59 -31.50
CA SER A 697 9.36 -7.58 -30.99
C SER A 697 10.13 -6.32 -31.37
N LYS A 698 9.94 -5.80 -32.60
CA LYS A 698 10.63 -4.60 -33.09
C LYS A 698 10.25 -3.36 -32.25
N THR A 699 8.97 -3.19 -31.99
CA THR A 699 8.48 -2.05 -31.19
C THR A 699 9.01 -2.08 -29.77
N VAL A 700 8.91 -3.23 -29.08
CA VAL A 700 9.28 -3.29 -27.65
C VAL A 700 10.79 -3.29 -27.42
N ILE A 701 11.56 -3.96 -28.29
CA ILE A 701 13.03 -3.91 -28.23
C ILE A 701 13.53 -2.51 -28.58
N GLY A 702 12.92 -1.86 -29.58
CA GLY A 702 13.28 -0.47 -29.92
C GLY A 702 12.99 0.52 -28.80
N GLY A 703 11.96 0.28 -27.98
CA GLY A 703 11.53 1.17 -26.90
C GLY A 703 12.23 0.94 -25.55
N ALA A 704 12.63 -0.30 -25.25
CA ALA A 704 13.42 -0.66 -24.06
C ALA A 704 14.37 -1.85 -24.40
N PRO A 705 15.47 -1.58 -25.08
CA PRO A 705 16.39 -2.60 -25.55
C PRO A 705 17.04 -3.40 -24.42
N GLU A 706 17.29 -2.76 -23.28
CA GLU A 706 17.91 -3.37 -22.10
C GLU A 706 16.98 -4.39 -21.41
N LEU A 707 15.67 -4.23 -21.55
CA LEU A 707 14.67 -5.10 -20.96
C LEU A 707 14.18 -6.17 -21.93
N PHE A 708 13.73 -5.75 -23.12
CA PHE A 708 13.13 -6.66 -24.09
C PHE A 708 14.14 -7.34 -25.01
N GLY A 709 15.34 -6.80 -25.18
CA GLY A 709 16.44 -7.44 -25.91
C GLY A 709 16.80 -8.78 -25.27
N PRO A 710 17.29 -8.80 -24.03
CA PRO A 710 17.59 -10.04 -23.31
C PRO A 710 16.39 -10.99 -23.18
N LEU A 711 15.20 -10.48 -22.90
CA LEU A 711 13.97 -11.30 -22.82
C LEU A 711 13.71 -12.04 -24.16
N PHE A 712 13.92 -11.38 -25.28
CA PHE A 712 13.73 -11.96 -26.61
C PHE A 712 14.83 -12.97 -26.94
N GLU A 713 16.08 -12.70 -26.54
CA GLU A 713 17.18 -13.67 -26.73
C GLU A 713 16.96 -14.93 -25.88
N HIS A 714 16.53 -14.82 -24.63
CA HIS A 714 16.12 -16.00 -23.84
C HIS A 714 14.99 -16.79 -24.52
N ALA A 715 14.03 -16.09 -25.14
CA ALA A 715 12.97 -16.77 -25.86
C ALA A 715 13.52 -17.54 -27.08
N LYS A 716 14.58 -17.08 -27.71
CA LYS A 716 15.26 -17.80 -28.81
C LYS A 716 16.08 -18.99 -28.32
N GLU A 717 16.84 -18.82 -27.25
CA GLU A 717 17.79 -19.79 -26.75
C GLU A 717 17.13 -20.90 -25.93
N ASP A 718 16.36 -20.53 -24.90
CA ASP A 718 15.74 -21.44 -23.93
C ASP A 718 14.29 -21.80 -24.27
N GLY A 719 13.67 -21.09 -25.18
CA GLY A 719 12.27 -21.20 -25.53
C GLY A 719 12.02 -21.41 -27.02
N LEU A 720 11.09 -20.62 -27.54
CA LEU A 720 10.78 -20.58 -28.98
C LEU A 720 10.25 -19.18 -29.37
N VAL A 721 10.81 -18.60 -30.41
CA VAL A 721 10.24 -17.46 -31.13
C VAL A 721 9.49 -17.99 -32.34
N ALA A 722 8.19 -17.74 -32.42
CA ALA A 722 7.31 -18.22 -33.47
C ALA A 722 6.57 -17.03 -34.11
N GLY A 723 6.44 -17.06 -35.42
CA GLY A 723 5.58 -16.11 -36.12
C GLY A 723 4.10 -16.52 -36.08
N VAL A 724 3.21 -15.60 -36.42
CA VAL A 724 1.76 -15.81 -36.48
C VAL A 724 1.33 -17.05 -37.26
N GLY A 725 2.04 -17.39 -38.36
CA GLY A 725 1.78 -18.59 -39.17
C GLY A 725 1.87 -19.91 -38.40
N ALA A 726 2.72 -19.98 -37.38
CA ALA A 726 2.85 -21.13 -36.49
C ALA A 726 1.57 -21.36 -35.66
N VAL A 727 0.96 -20.28 -35.15
CA VAL A 727 -0.29 -20.34 -34.39
C VAL A 727 -1.45 -20.81 -35.29
N VAL A 728 -1.51 -20.25 -36.51
CA VAL A 728 -2.51 -20.68 -37.51
C VAL A 728 -2.37 -22.16 -37.84
N THR A 729 -1.15 -22.65 -38.04
CA THR A 729 -0.86 -24.08 -38.28
C THR A 729 -1.27 -24.94 -37.06
N ALA A 730 -0.99 -24.49 -35.87
CA ALA A 730 -1.40 -25.17 -34.64
C ALA A 730 -2.93 -25.24 -34.50
N CYS A 731 -3.66 -24.16 -34.84
CA CYS A 731 -5.12 -24.17 -34.91
C CYS A 731 -5.64 -25.27 -35.84
N GLN A 732 -5.09 -25.36 -37.05
CA GLN A 732 -5.46 -26.39 -38.03
C GLN A 732 -5.24 -27.81 -37.50
N ARG A 733 -4.09 -28.06 -36.87
CA ARG A 733 -3.72 -29.37 -36.27
C ARG A 733 -4.68 -29.82 -35.16
N VAL A 734 -5.24 -28.89 -34.40
CA VAL A 734 -6.20 -29.20 -33.31
C VAL A 734 -7.67 -29.05 -33.78
N GLY A 735 -7.93 -28.76 -35.04
CA GLY A 735 -9.27 -28.63 -35.60
C GLY A 735 -9.99 -27.34 -35.16
N ILE A 736 -9.26 -26.25 -34.97
CA ILE A 736 -9.79 -24.94 -34.58
C ILE A 736 -9.69 -24.01 -35.81
N ARG A 737 -10.75 -23.23 -36.05
CA ARG A 737 -10.73 -22.21 -37.09
C ARG A 737 -10.11 -20.94 -36.53
N SER A 738 -8.92 -20.56 -37.02
CA SER A 738 -8.17 -19.39 -36.57
C SER A 738 -8.95 -18.09 -36.77
N GLN A 739 -8.98 -17.25 -35.73
CA GLN A 739 -9.56 -15.91 -35.77
C GLN A 739 -8.66 -14.94 -36.53
N VAL A 740 -7.33 -15.07 -36.35
CA VAL A 740 -6.33 -14.25 -37.08
C VAL A 740 -6.46 -14.44 -38.60
N GLN A 741 -6.66 -15.69 -39.06
CA GLN A 741 -6.88 -15.95 -40.46
C GLN A 741 -8.16 -15.28 -41.04
N ARG A 742 -9.14 -15.00 -40.18
CA ARG A 742 -10.35 -14.27 -40.58
C ARG A 742 -10.08 -12.78 -40.75
N LEU A 743 -9.26 -12.18 -39.87
CA LEU A 743 -8.88 -10.78 -39.97
C LEU A 743 -7.98 -10.50 -41.16
N SER A 744 -7.06 -11.42 -41.50
CA SER A 744 -6.11 -11.30 -42.62
C SER A 744 -6.72 -11.57 -43.99
N ARG A 745 -7.98 -12.04 -44.09
CA ARG A 745 -8.64 -12.19 -45.39
C ARG A 745 -9.15 -10.86 -45.88
N PRO A 746 -8.69 -10.39 -47.10
CA PRO A 746 -9.29 -9.20 -47.67
C PRO A 746 -10.79 -9.46 -47.81
N HIS A 747 -11.60 -8.50 -47.39
CA HIS A 747 -13.03 -8.54 -47.64
C HIS A 747 -13.19 -8.76 -49.18
N ARG A 748 -13.58 -9.97 -49.56
CA ARG A 748 -14.07 -10.18 -50.94
C ARG A 748 -15.29 -9.30 -51.11
N GLY A 749 -15.07 -8.13 -51.67
CA GLY A 749 -16.11 -7.24 -52.10
C GLY A 749 -17.07 -8.04 -52.96
N GLY A 750 -18.23 -8.34 -52.41
CA GLY A 750 -19.32 -8.86 -53.19
C GLY A 750 -19.67 -7.81 -54.23
N ASP A 751 -19.32 -8.13 -55.45
CA ASP A 751 -19.69 -7.38 -56.66
C ASP A 751 -21.22 -7.39 -56.75
N ARG A 752 -21.88 -6.44 -56.12
CA ARG A 752 -23.29 -6.14 -56.33
C ARG A 752 -23.34 -5.09 -57.47
N ARG A 753 -23.29 -5.58 -58.69
CA ARG A 753 -23.70 -4.84 -59.87
C ARG A 753 -25.04 -4.17 -59.63
N GLY A 754 -25.05 -2.88 -59.78
CA GLY A 754 -26.10 -2.14 -60.39
C GLY A 754 -27.42 -1.97 -59.65
N ARG A 755 -27.54 -0.86 -58.95
CA ARG A 755 -28.73 0.00 -59.03
C ARG A 755 -28.33 1.45 -58.73
N ARG A 756 -28.00 2.20 -59.78
CA ARG A 756 -28.01 3.66 -59.82
C ARG A 756 -29.43 4.12 -59.45
N ARG A 757 -29.65 4.53 -58.20
CA ARG A 757 -30.77 5.43 -57.87
C ARG A 757 -30.25 6.87 -58.02
N ARG A 758 -30.77 7.55 -59.03
CA ARG A 758 -30.66 9.00 -59.27
C ARG A 758 -31.07 9.73 -57.98
N ARG A 759 -30.15 10.48 -57.43
CA ARG A 759 -30.50 11.50 -56.43
C ARG A 759 -31.09 12.69 -57.21
N ARG A 760 -32.33 13.06 -56.90
CA ARG A 760 -32.94 14.33 -57.21
C ARG A 760 -32.37 15.38 -56.27
N PRO A 761 -32.11 16.61 -56.75
CA PRO A 761 -31.71 17.73 -55.89
C PRO A 761 -32.95 18.23 -55.17
N LEU A 762 -32.81 18.42 -53.85
CA LEU A 762 -33.78 19.15 -53.07
C LEU A 762 -33.46 20.65 -53.15
N VAL A 763 -34.50 21.37 -53.56
CA VAL A 763 -34.57 22.81 -53.78
C VAL A 763 -34.46 23.52 -52.41
N GLU A 764 -33.71 24.60 -52.41
CA GLU A 764 -33.65 25.63 -51.41
C GLU A 764 -35.03 26.23 -51.11
N ALA A 765 -35.38 26.35 -49.83
CA ALA A 765 -36.38 27.35 -49.43
C ALA A 765 -35.76 28.12 -48.26
N GLY A 766 -35.37 29.35 -48.56
CA GLY A 766 -34.96 30.31 -47.59
C GLY A 766 -36.18 30.85 -46.83
N VAL A 767 -35.98 31.23 -45.56
CA VAL A 767 -36.64 32.40 -44.97
C VAL A 767 -35.74 32.95 -43.85
N ASN A 768 -35.61 34.26 -43.90
CA ASN A 768 -34.90 35.19 -43.03
C ASN A 768 -35.28 35.14 -41.57
N GLY A 769 -34.36 35.64 -40.75
CA GLY A 769 -34.76 36.42 -39.54
C GLY A 769 -33.86 36.22 -38.33
N ASP A 770 -32.91 37.09 -38.23
CA ASP A 770 -32.62 38.07 -37.16
C ASP A 770 -31.94 37.61 -35.84
N THR A 771 -30.74 38.14 -35.75
CA THR A 771 -30.02 38.75 -34.64
C THR A 771 -30.05 38.15 -33.25
N GLY A 772 -28.87 37.86 -32.74
CA GLY A 772 -28.58 37.73 -31.33
C GLY A 772 -27.19 37.21 -31.02
N ALA A 773 -26.18 38.07 -31.16
CA ALA A 773 -24.82 37.80 -30.74
C ALA A 773 -24.69 37.74 -29.20
N LEU A 774 -24.00 36.74 -28.69
CA LEU A 774 -23.23 36.81 -27.46
C LEU A 774 -22.07 35.82 -27.52
N PRO A 775 -20.96 36.07 -26.80
CA PRO A 775 -19.62 35.83 -27.34
C PRO A 775 -19.02 34.52 -26.89
N ASP A 776 -18.13 34.06 -27.74
CA ASP A 776 -17.19 32.96 -27.52
C ASP A 776 -16.24 33.26 -26.36
N SER A 777 -16.02 32.23 -25.51
CA SER A 777 -14.86 32.13 -24.65
C SER A 777 -14.25 30.74 -24.83
N GLU A 778 -13.59 30.53 -25.94
CA GLU A 778 -12.55 29.49 -26.06
C GLU A 778 -11.28 29.99 -25.38
N GLY A 779 -10.84 29.27 -24.35
CA GLY A 779 -9.54 29.39 -23.74
C GLY A 779 -8.77 28.08 -23.89
N ALA A 780 -8.29 27.82 -25.08
CA ALA A 780 -7.31 26.78 -25.34
C ALA A 780 -5.95 27.23 -24.81
N LEU A 781 -5.37 26.46 -23.88
CA LEU A 781 -3.97 26.52 -23.52
C LEU A 781 -3.19 25.53 -24.39
N GLU A 782 -2.75 26.01 -25.53
CA GLU A 782 -1.65 25.44 -26.32
C GLU A 782 -0.33 25.84 -25.67
N ALA A 783 0.44 24.87 -25.21
CA ALA A 783 1.85 25.06 -24.89
C ALA A 783 2.66 25.06 -26.19
N SER A 784 3.09 26.23 -26.61
CA SER A 784 3.99 26.44 -27.73
C SER A 784 5.40 25.98 -27.34
N ALA A 785 5.95 25.03 -28.10
CA ALA A 785 7.38 24.80 -28.20
C ALA A 785 7.99 25.93 -29.05
N GLY A 786 8.78 26.78 -28.40
CA GLY A 786 9.60 27.78 -29.06
C GLY A 786 10.95 27.15 -29.42
N GLU A 787 11.20 27.00 -30.72
CA GLU A 787 12.54 26.87 -31.27
C GLU A 787 13.29 28.20 -31.09
N ALA A 788 14.40 28.17 -30.41
CA ALA A 788 15.44 29.20 -30.55
C ALA A 788 16.78 28.48 -30.75
N GLY A 789 17.21 28.46 -32.00
CA GLY A 789 18.59 28.14 -32.32
C GLY A 789 19.51 29.28 -31.90
N MET A 790 20.66 28.91 -31.32
CA MET A 790 21.93 29.67 -31.49
C MET A 790 23.12 28.80 -31.07
N ASN A 791 23.95 28.59 -32.05
CA ASN A 791 25.43 28.45 -32.10
C ASN A 791 26.24 28.40 -30.80
N GLY A 792 27.02 27.34 -30.71
CA GLY A 792 28.52 27.49 -30.61
C GLY A 792 29.04 27.54 -29.18
N SER A 793 29.65 26.49 -28.83
CA SER A 793 31.03 26.33 -28.30
C SER A 793 31.07 25.19 -27.26
N GLU A 794 31.74 24.13 -27.63
CA GLU A 794 32.28 23.12 -26.70
C GLU A 794 33.14 23.78 -25.63
N PRO A 795 33.10 23.31 -24.39
CA PRO A 795 34.29 23.38 -23.54
C PRO A 795 34.88 21.98 -23.37
N ALA A 796 36.20 21.99 -23.52
CA ALA A 796 37.15 20.92 -23.47
C ALA A 796 37.02 19.99 -22.23
N PHE A 797 37.23 18.73 -22.48
CA PHE A 797 37.52 17.68 -21.50
C PHE A 797 38.72 18.05 -20.65
N ALA A 798 38.59 17.99 -19.34
CA ALA A 798 39.68 17.93 -18.38
C ALA A 798 39.95 16.44 -18.07
N PRO A 799 41.21 16.01 -17.88
CA PRO A 799 41.59 14.61 -17.73
C PRO A 799 41.28 14.09 -16.33
N GLU A 800 40.93 12.84 -16.26
CA GLU A 800 40.77 12.06 -15.02
C GLU A 800 42.07 12.03 -14.21
N PRO A 801 42.01 12.01 -12.85
CA PRO A 801 43.19 11.76 -12.04
C PRO A 801 43.48 10.25 -11.98
N GLU A 802 44.75 9.93 -12.21
CA GLU A 802 45.35 8.59 -12.11
C GLU A 802 45.08 7.94 -10.74
N ALA A 803 44.76 6.66 -10.79
CA ALA A 803 44.62 5.77 -9.65
C ALA A 803 45.97 5.57 -8.92
N VAL A 804 46.02 5.98 -7.68
CA VAL A 804 47.14 5.72 -6.76
C VAL A 804 46.89 4.33 -6.13
N SER A 805 47.82 3.40 -6.39
CA SER A 805 47.85 2.09 -5.75
C SER A 805 48.21 2.19 -4.27
N PRO A 806 47.64 1.38 -3.38
CA PRO A 806 48.02 1.39 -1.97
C PRO A 806 49.35 0.65 -1.75
N PRO A 807 50.16 1.05 -0.74
CA PRO A 807 51.45 0.41 -0.45
C PRO A 807 51.26 -0.98 0.16
N GLN A 808 52.11 -1.90 -0.29
CA GLN A 808 52.32 -3.20 0.33
C GLN A 808 52.97 -2.99 1.72
N SER A 809 52.39 -3.59 2.76
CA SER A 809 53.04 -3.76 4.06
C SER A 809 53.68 -5.13 4.12
N GLU A 810 55.01 -5.18 4.25
CA GLU A 810 55.80 -6.29 4.73
C GLU A 810 55.53 -6.56 6.22
N GLU A 811 55.55 -7.85 6.57
CA GLU A 811 55.48 -8.62 7.81
C GLU A 811 54.13 -9.07 8.31
#